data_5e3ede1fead64874514f378d777f9332
#
_entry.id   5e3ede1fead64874514f378d777f9332
#
_cell.length_a   1.000
_cell.length_b   1.000
_cell.length_c   1.000
_cell.angle_alpha   90.00
_cell.angle_beta   90.00
_cell.angle_gamma   90.00
#
_symmetry.space_group_name_H-M   'P 1'
#
loop_
_entity.id
_entity.type
_entity.pdbx_description
1 polymer ?
#
loop_
_entity_poly.entity_id
_entity_poly.type
_entity_poly.pdbx_seq_one_letter_code
_entity_poly.pdbx_strand_id
1 'polypeptide(L)'
;MTVQTTQDTVTVTIDGFEIAVPKGTLVIRAAELLGIQIPRFCDHPLLDPIGACRQCLVEVEGQRKPLASCTTACTEGMVVRSQLTSAVAEKAQRGVMELLLINHPLDCPMCDKGGECPLQNQAMSSGQGETRFTEDKRTFDKPVPISTEVLLDRERCISCTRCVRTSEEIAGDAFIDFLDRGPNQMIGTAEGKPFNSYFSGNTVQVCPVGALTGAAYRFRSRPFDLVSVPSVCEHCASGCRQRTDVRRGRVTRRLAGDDPAVNEEWNCDKGRWAFTYATQPDRLTSPLIRDDDGVLVPTSWPHALGVAAAGLAAARGAPYPAAQGAPGEDAAEEGSTDEGSTEGRPRGVGVLAGGRLTLEDAYAYAKFARVALDTNDVDMRARPHSAEEEQFLAACVAGRGIGVSYADLEQAPAVLLAGFEPEDESPIVFLRLRKAVRRRHLQVFSLAALASPGLVKLSGELLATLPGAEAAALTALAAVPVRGDDPPEPPAHGGAARPPVPPGQDWQRVGEAIAAPGAVILVGERLAEVPGALAAAARLAVASGARLAWVPRRAGERGAVEAGALPGLLPIGRPVSDPAARAEVARAWGKSSLPGTPGRDTQGILAAAAVGELGALVVAGVDPADLPDPRAALRAIETAPFVVSLELRASAVTDRADVVFPVAAVAEKAGTFVNWEGRGGSFGAALRVPEVRTDLYVLGAIADQMDVHLGLPDAEAARAELAALGTWRGARPEPPEVRDSPLTGPGTSSGREYLLSTWHQLLDSGRMQDGEPSLAGTARPVVARMSLATAAQAGLADGDKVTVATEQGSVTVPVEVVPMAGQVVWLPAAGLTPEPRADDADLAGDPYPGGPRLRAGSTIRAELGAGHGAMVTLRRPE
;
A
#
# COMPACT_ATOMS: atom_id res chain seq x y z
N MET A 1 10.66 19.36 -32.14
CA MET A 1 9.52 20.08 -32.72
C MET A 1 8.29 19.76 -31.89
N THR A 2 7.92 20.65 -30.99
CA THR A 2 6.70 20.53 -30.15
C THR A 2 5.51 20.79 -31.08
N VAL A 3 4.77 19.75 -31.37
CA VAL A 3 3.44 19.91 -31.99
C VAL A 3 2.53 20.52 -30.91
N GLN A 4 2.38 21.85 -30.92
CA GLN A 4 1.26 22.50 -30.26
C GLN A 4 0.00 22.12 -31.06
N THR A 5 -0.73 21.14 -30.54
CA THR A 5 -2.13 20.96 -30.89
C THR A 5 -2.85 22.21 -30.38
N THR A 6 -3.21 23.11 -31.28
CA THR A 6 -4.15 24.21 -31.02
C THR A 6 -5.45 23.55 -30.57
N GLN A 7 -5.70 23.48 -29.26
CA GLN A 7 -7.02 23.05 -28.75
C GLN A 7 -8.02 24.10 -29.28
N ASP A 8 -9.06 23.65 -29.98
CA ASP A 8 -10.21 24.47 -30.34
C ASP A 8 -10.79 25.10 -29.07
N THR A 9 -10.63 26.37 -28.88
CA THR A 9 -11.17 27.11 -27.74
C THR A 9 -12.48 27.78 -28.12
N VAL A 10 -13.35 27.97 -27.16
CA VAL A 10 -14.58 28.76 -27.26
C VAL A 10 -14.57 29.86 -26.21
N THR A 11 -15.05 31.05 -26.57
CA THR A 11 -15.15 32.21 -25.69
C THR A 11 -16.56 32.29 -25.13
N VAL A 12 -16.67 32.35 -23.79
CA VAL A 12 -17.96 32.50 -23.09
C VAL A 12 -17.91 33.66 -22.12
N THR A 13 -19.05 34.30 -21.90
CA THR A 13 -19.21 35.37 -20.93
C THR A 13 -20.02 34.80 -19.73
N ILE A 14 -19.47 34.85 -18.52
CA ILE A 14 -20.14 34.42 -17.30
C ILE A 14 -20.19 35.60 -16.33
N ASP A 15 -21.40 36.03 -15.95
CA ASP A 15 -21.63 37.19 -15.07
C ASP A 15 -20.89 38.46 -15.53
N GLY A 16 -20.73 38.63 -16.85
CA GLY A 16 -20.05 39.79 -17.45
C GLY A 16 -18.54 39.64 -17.65
N PHE A 17 -17.94 38.50 -17.24
CA PHE A 17 -16.52 38.20 -17.44
C PHE A 17 -16.33 37.21 -18.59
N GLU A 18 -15.49 37.58 -19.53
CA GLU A 18 -15.14 36.73 -20.67
C GLU A 18 -14.01 35.77 -20.31
N ILE A 19 -14.14 34.51 -20.75
CA ILE A 19 -13.10 33.50 -20.63
C ILE A 19 -13.07 32.58 -21.85
N ALA A 20 -11.87 32.30 -22.37
CA ALA A 20 -11.64 31.31 -23.39
C ALA A 20 -11.32 29.96 -22.75
N VAL A 21 -12.08 28.93 -23.10
CA VAL A 21 -11.93 27.58 -22.56
C VAL A 21 -11.88 26.55 -23.68
N PRO A 22 -11.26 25.39 -23.50
CA PRO A 22 -11.31 24.28 -24.45
C PRO A 22 -12.75 23.92 -24.82
N LYS A 23 -13.01 23.65 -26.09
CA LYS A 23 -14.32 23.18 -26.56
C LYS A 23 -14.75 21.92 -25.81
N GLY A 24 -16.00 21.91 -25.35
CA GLY A 24 -16.53 20.82 -24.50
C GLY A 24 -16.41 21.07 -23.00
N THR A 25 -15.74 22.15 -22.57
CA THR A 25 -15.71 22.54 -21.15
C THR A 25 -17.13 22.85 -20.68
N LEU A 26 -17.50 22.34 -19.52
CA LEU A 26 -18.81 22.60 -18.92
C LEU A 26 -18.87 24.01 -18.31
N VAL A 27 -20.02 24.65 -18.38
CA VAL A 27 -20.23 26.01 -17.86
C VAL A 27 -19.80 26.10 -16.38
N ILE A 28 -20.07 25.09 -15.56
CA ILE A 28 -19.68 25.09 -14.15
C ILE A 28 -18.14 25.11 -13.99
N ARG A 29 -17.39 24.45 -14.88
CA ARG A 29 -15.91 24.46 -14.86
C ARG A 29 -15.35 25.80 -15.32
N ALA A 30 -15.96 26.40 -16.36
CA ALA A 30 -15.58 27.73 -16.79
C ALA A 30 -15.84 28.80 -15.72
N ALA A 31 -16.96 28.67 -14.96
CA ALA A 31 -17.27 29.54 -13.83
C ALA A 31 -16.22 29.40 -12.70
N GLU A 32 -15.79 28.18 -12.38
CA GLU A 32 -14.75 27.91 -11.37
C GLU A 32 -13.41 28.58 -11.73
N LEU A 33 -13.03 28.58 -13.01
CA LEU A 33 -11.81 29.25 -13.47
C LEU A 33 -11.86 30.76 -13.27
N LEU A 34 -13.06 31.34 -13.27
CA LEU A 34 -13.33 32.78 -12.97
C LEU A 34 -13.51 33.05 -11.47
N GLY A 35 -13.42 32.01 -10.60
CA GLY A 35 -13.69 32.13 -9.17
C GLY A 35 -15.18 32.25 -8.82
N ILE A 36 -16.08 32.04 -9.78
CA ILE A 36 -17.54 32.11 -9.60
C ILE A 36 -18.05 30.75 -9.11
N GLN A 37 -18.54 30.72 -7.89
CA GLN A 37 -19.08 29.50 -7.29
C GLN A 37 -20.57 29.36 -7.60
N ILE A 38 -20.91 28.33 -8.38
CA ILE A 38 -22.28 27.92 -8.65
C ILE A 38 -22.66 26.81 -7.68
N PRO A 39 -23.76 26.92 -6.90
CA PRO A 39 -24.19 25.91 -5.95
C PRO A 39 -24.45 24.55 -6.62
N ARG A 40 -24.06 23.45 -5.96
CA ARG A 40 -24.18 22.10 -6.54
C ARG A 40 -24.12 21.00 -5.47
N PHE A 41 -24.73 19.84 -5.76
CA PHE A 41 -24.60 18.64 -4.93
C PHE A 41 -24.19 17.41 -5.73
N CYS A 42 -24.79 17.15 -6.90
CA CYS A 42 -24.47 15.95 -7.68
C CYS A 42 -23.16 16.05 -8.45
N ASP A 43 -22.74 17.26 -8.81
CA ASP A 43 -21.51 17.49 -9.55
C ASP A 43 -20.27 17.24 -8.70
N HIS A 44 -19.29 16.57 -9.30
CA HIS A 44 -17.96 16.32 -8.73
C HIS A 44 -16.94 16.30 -9.87
N PRO A 45 -15.78 16.96 -9.76
CA PRO A 45 -14.81 17.05 -10.87
C PRO A 45 -14.35 15.72 -11.44
N LEU A 46 -14.30 14.69 -10.62
CA LEU A 46 -13.79 13.36 -10.97
C LEU A 46 -14.88 12.36 -11.35
N LEU A 47 -16.17 12.74 -11.32
CA LEU A 47 -17.31 11.91 -11.71
C LEU A 47 -17.96 12.43 -12.98
N ASP A 48 -18.53 11.54 -13.78
CA ASP A 48 -19.19 11.93 -15.03
C ASP A 48 -20.41 12.82 -14.74
N PRO A 49 -20.69 13.84 -15.55
CA PRO A 49 -21.80 14.77 -15.35
C PRO A 49 -23.17 14.09 -15.47
N ILE A 50 -24.10 14.34 -14.53
CA ILE A 50 -25.43 13.74 -14.57
C ILE A 50 -26.57 14.74 -14.47
N GLY A 51 -26.38 15.91 -13.84
CA GLY A 51 -27.44 16.92 -13.69
C GLY A 51 -28.62 16.48 -12.81
N ALA A 52 -28.43 15.61 -11.83
CA ALA A 52 -29.51 15.02 -11.02
C ALA A 52 -30.11 16.02 -10.02
N CYS A 53 -29.32 16.74 -9.25
CA CYS A 53 -29.80 17.59 -8.16
C CYS A 53 -30.43 18.92 -8.60
N ARG A 54 -30.11 19.39 -9.79
CA ARG A 54 -30.60 20.67 -10.37
C ARG A 54 -30.24 21.94 -9.56
N GLN A 55 -29.38 21.86 -8.57
CA GLN A 55 -28.98 23.03 -7.79
C GLN A 55 -28.13 24.03 -8.58
N CYS A 56 -27.44 23.59 -9.63
CA CYS A 56 -26.54 24.38 -10.44
C CYS A 56 -27.21 25.07 -11.63
N LEU A 57 -28.50 25.40 -11.55
CA LEU A 57 -29.23 26.08 -12.62
C LEU A 57 -28.72 27.49 -12.80
N VAL A 58 -28.45 27.85 -14.07
CA VAL A 58 -28.00 29.17 -14.52
C VAL A 58 -28.88 29.67 -15.66
N GLU A 59 -28.99 30.99 -15.85
CA GLU A 59 -29.66 31.59 -17.00
C GLU A 59 -28.66 31.69 -18.17
N VAL A 60 -29.06 31.23 -19.34
CA VAL A 60 -28.29 31.33 -20.57
C VAL A 60 -29.08 32.16 -21.55
N GLU A 61 -28.48 33.21 -22.13
CA GLU A 61 -29.14 34.11 -23.05
C GLU A 61 -29.67 33.33 -24.26
N GLY A 62 -30.90 33.64 -24.68
CA GLY A 62 -31.60 32.92 -25.74
C GLY A 62 -32.27 31.64 -25.33
N GLN A 63 -32.10 31.15 -24.09
CA GLN A 63 -32.76 29.96 -23.58
C GLN A 63 -34.04 30.32 -22.81
N ARG A 64 -35.10 29.52 -23.03
CA ARG A 64 -36.41 29.77 -22.40
C ARG A 64 -36.48 29.34 -20.92
N LYS A 65 -35.56 28.48 -20.47
CA LYS A 65 -35.52 27.93 -19.10
C LYS A 65 -34.07 27.89 -18.62
N PRO A 66 -33.84 28.00 -17.30
CA PRO A 66 -32.50 27.81 -16.74
C PRO A 66 -31.92 26.44 -17.09
N LEU A 67 -30.64 26.39 -17.40
CA LEU A 67 -29.89 25.17 -17.72
C LEU A 67 -29.02 24.72 -16.55
N ALA A 68 -28.77 23.42 -16.46
CA ALA A 68 -27.85 22.86 -15.46
C ALA A 68 -26.40 23.07 -15.92
N SER A 69 -25.68 23.97 -15.27
CA SER A 69 -24.30 24.33 -15.63
C SER A 69 -23.32 23.14 -15.57
N CYS A 70 -23.60 22.13 -14.75
CA CYS A 70 -22.76 20.93 -14.62
C CYS A 70 -22.90 19.93 -15.78
N THR A 71 -23.86 20.14 -16.72
CA THR A 71 -24.08 19.29 -17.89
C THR A 71 -24.15 20.07 -19.19
N THR A 72 -24.04 21.39 -19.13
CA THR A 72 -24.09 22.27 -20.30
C THR A 72 -22.68 22.61 -20.74
N ALA A 73 -22.31 22.20 -21.97
CA ALA A 73 -21.01 22.54 -22.54
C ALA A 73 -21.01 24.01 -23.03
N CYS A 74 -19.88 24.66 -22.85
CA CYS A 74 -19.65 26.02 -23.39
C CYS A 74 -19.66 26.04 -24.92
N THR A 75 -20.29 27.04 -25.50
CA THR A 75 -20.29 27.33 -26.96
C THR A 75 -19.84 28.76 -27.24
N GLU A 76 -19.33 28.99 -28.43
CA GLU A 76 -18.83 30.31 -28.82
C GLU A 76 -19.88 31.40 -28.64
N GLY A 77 -19.50 32.49 -27.98
CA GLY A 77 -20.36 33.63 -27.72
C GLY A 77 -21.48 33.41 -26.71
N MET A 78 -21.47 32.24 -25.96
CA MET A 78 -22.47 31.95 -24.95
C MET A 78 -22.42 32.97 -23.81
N VAL A 79 -23.57 33.59 -23.46
CA VAL A 79 -23.70 34.48 -22.30
C VAL A 79 -24.47 33.75 -21.20
N VAL A 80 -23.81 33.61 -20.06
CA VAL A 80 -24.31 32.88 -18.85
C VAL A 80 -24.41 33.85 -17.68
N ARG A 81 -25.53 33.79 -16.95
CA ARG A 81 -25.72 34.55 -15.70
C ARG A 81 -26.01 33.59 -14.57
N SER A 82 -25.16 33.62 -13.54
CA SER A 82 -25.33 32.81 -12.33
C SER A 82 -26.34 33.47 -11.37
N GLN A 83 -26.50 32.91 -10.18
CA GLN A 83 -27.30 33.48 -9.09
C GLN A 83 -26.82 34.87 -8.65
N LEU A 84 -25.62 35.28 -9.02
CA LEU A 84 -25.05 36.57 -8.64
C LEU A 84 -25.63 37.74 -9.53
N THR A 85 -26.02 37.41 -10.76
CA THR A 85 -26.44 38.42 -11.74
C THR A 85 -27.81 38.14 -12.37
N SER A 86 -28.45 36.97 -12.05
CA SER A 86 -29.77 36.60 -12.55
C SER A 86 -30.75 36.27 -11.46
N ALA A 87 -31.82 37.05 -11.32
CA ALA A 87 -32.92 36.76 -10.44
C ALA A 87 -33.67 35.43 -10.81
N VAL A 88 -33.60 35.04 -12.09
CA VAL A 88 -34.19 33.77 -12.57
C VAL A 88 -33.40 32.57 -12.04
N ALA A 89 -32.07 32.63 -12.15
CA ALA A 89 -31.16 31.59 -11.62
C ALA A 89 -31.26 31.51 -10.10
N GLU A 90 -31.24 32.65 -9.39
CA GLU A 90 -31.39 32.71 -7.94
C GLU A 90 -32.73 32.10 -7.47
N LYS A 91 -33.85 32.46 -8.09
CA LYS A 91 -35.16 31.89 -7.78
C LYS A 91 -35.21 30.39 -8.03
N ALA A 92 -34.63 29.93 -9.13
CA ALA A 92 -34.59 28.49 -9.46
C ALA A 92 -33.80 27.71 -8.43
N GLN A 93 -32.59 28.16 -8.06
CA GLN A 93 -31.72 27.54 -7.06
C GLN A 93 -32.36 27.52 -5.67
N ARG A 94 -33.01 28.62 -5.27
CA ARG A 94 -33.77 28.73 -4.02
C ARG A 94 -34.93 27.73 -3.97
N GLY A 95 -35.65 27.55 -5.07
CA GLY A 95 -36.74 26.56 -5.19
C GLY A 95 -36.23 25.11 -5.10
N VAL A 96 -35.10 24.82 -5.74
CA VAL A 96 -34.48 23.48 -5.60
C VAL A 96 -34.03 23.22 -4.17
N MET A 97 -33.41 24.19 -3.50
CA MET A 97 -33.03 24.08 -2.08
C MET A 97 -34.24 23.79 -1.20
N GLU A 98 -35.38 24.48 -1.43
CA GLU A 98 -36.64 24.24 -0.71
C GLU A 98 -37.10 22.78 -0.91
N LEU A 99 -37.08 22.25 -2.13
CA LEU A 99 -37.45 20.86 -2.44
C LEU A 99 -36.52 19.86 -1.72
N LEU A 100 -35.23 20.11 -1.65
CA LEU A 100 -34.27 19.25 -0.94
C LEU A 100 -34.50 19.23 0.57
N LEU A 101 -34.98 20.34 1.15
CA LEU A 101 -35.18 20.46 2.58
C LEU A 101 -36.55 19.98 3.08
N ILE A 102 -37.56 19.80 2.22
CA ILE A 102 -38.91 19.35 2.60
C ILE A 102 -38.87 18.10 3.50
N ASN A 103 -38.15 17.07 3.08
CA ASN A 103 -38.05 15.79 3.81
C ASN A 103 -36.73 15.63 4.57
N HIS A 104 -35.79 16.56 4.44
CA HIS A 104 -34.50 16.45 5.14
C HIS A 104 -34.73 16.56 6.66
N PRO A 105 -34.24 15.60 7.49
CA PRO A 105 -34.50 15.61 8.92
C PRO A 105 -33.75 16.72 9.64
N LEU A 106 -34.24 17.12 10.82
CA LEU A 106 -33.60 18.10 11.68
C LEU A 106 -32.49 17.50 12.54
N ASP A 107 -31.67 16.64 11.93
CA ASP A 107 -30.64 15.84 12.56
C ASP A 107 -29.27 16.57 12.70
N CYS A 108 -29.12 17.80 12.27
CA CYS A 108 -27.82 18.49 12.28
C CYS A 108 -27.06 18.39 13.62
N PRO A 109 -27.69 18.49 14.79
CA PRO A 109 -27.01 18.33 16.06
C PRO A 109 -26.42 16.95 16.32
N MET A 110 -26.95 15.89 15.69
CA MET A 110 -26.46 14.51 15.81
C MET A 110 -25.87 13.94 14.52
N CYS A 111 -25.86 14.71 13.43
CA CYS A 111 -25.32 14.28 12.14
C CYS A 111 -23.80 14.47 12.09
N ASP A 112 -23.05 13.44 11.74
CA ASP A 112 -21.58 13.50 11.66
C ASP A 112 -21.05 14.52 10.63
N LYS A 113 -21.88 14.86 9.62
CA LYS A 113 -21.55 15.89 8.62
C LYS A 113 -21.84 17.32 9.15
N GLY A 114 -22.46 17.46 10.32
CA GLY A 114 -22.78 18.75 10.92
C GLY A 114 -21.55 19.62 11.15
N GLY A 115 -21.51 20.82 10.56
CA GLY A 115 -20.36 21.73 10.59
C GLY A 115 -19.41 21.62 9.38
N GLU A 116 -19.52 20.59 8.56
CA GLU A 116 -18.79 20.46 7.29
C GLU A 116 -19.73 20.02 6.13
N CYS A 117 -21.02 20.30 6.30
CA CYS A 117 -22.07 19.82 5.38
C CYS A 117 -22.31 20.82 4.23
N PRO A 118 -22.10 20.45 2.97
CA PRO A 118 -22.46 21.30 1.82
C PRO A 118 -23.91 21.72 1.79
N LEU A 119 -24.85 20.86 2.25
CA LEU A 119 -26.28 21.20 2.31
C LEU A 119 -26.54 22.33 3.34
N GLN A 120 -25.92 22.28 4.52
CA GLN A 120 -26.01 23.38 5.49
C GLN A 120 -25.48 24.69 4.91
N ASN A 121 -24.26 24.65 4.34
CA ASN A 121 -23.62 25.84 3.80
C ASN A 121 -24.46 26.47 2.68
N GLN A 122 -24.97 25.66 1.74
CA GLN A 122 -25.80 26.17 0.63
C GLN A 122 -27.21 26.57 1.10
N ALA A 123 -27.78 25.92 2.10
CA ALA A 123 -29.04 26.35 2.68
C ALA A 123 -28.93 27.74 3.33
N MET A 124 -27.79 28.02 3.99
CA MET A 124 -27.52 29.34 4.59
C MET A 124 -27.27 30.42 3.53
N SER A 125 -26.57 30.09 2.43
CA SER A 125 -26.23 31.10 1.40
C SER A 125 -27.32 31.32 0.36
N SER A 126 -28.11 30.31 0.03
CA SER A 126 -29.05 30.32 -1.10
C SER A 126 -30.47 29.83 -0.75
N GLY A 127 -30.70 29.42 0.49
CA GLY A 127 -32.00 28.92 0.97
C GLY A 127 -32.92 30.01 1.51
N GLN A 128 -34.04 29.55 2.09
CA GLN A 128 -34.99 30.38 2.84
C GLN A 128 -34.79 30.15 4.32
N GLY A 129 -35.00 31.19 5.15
CA GLY A 129 -34.88 31.09 6.60
C GLY A 129 -36.04 30.31 7.25
N GLU A 130 -37.19 30.23 6.57
CA GLU A 130 -38.38 29.56 7.07
C GLU A 130 -38.96 28.59 6.04
N THR A 131 -39.61 27.55 6.51
CA THR A 131 -40.38 26.62 5.65
C THR A 131 -41.86 26.96 5.65
N ARG A 132 -42.51 26.81 4.50
CA ARG A 132 -43.96 26.90 4.35
C ARG A 132 -44.66 25.53 4.43
N PHE A 133 -43.90 24.43 4.54
CA PHE A 133 -44.41 23.08 4.60
C PHE A 133 -44.59 22.67 6.05
N THR A 134 -45.80 22.16 6.38
CA THR A 134 -46.22 21.80 7.72
C THR A 134 -46.44 20.30 7.89
N GLU A 135 -46.36 19.54 6.78
CA GLU A 135 -46.56 18.10 6.76
C GLU A 135 -45.41 17.36 7.45
N ASP A 136 -45.68 16.16 7.95
CA ASP A 136 -44.69 15.30 8.56
C ASP A 136 -43.61 14.88 7.54
N LYS A 137 -42.33 14.94 7.96
CA LYS A 137 -41.19 14.49 7.15
C LYS A 137 -41.24 12.95 7.03
N ARG A 138 -40.74 12.44 5.89
CA ARG A 138 -40.63 11.00 5.71
C ARG A 138 -39.67 10.41 6.74
N THR A 139 -40.02 9.25 7.27
CA THR A 139 -39.19 8.48 8.18
C THR A 139 -38.82 7.13 7.58
N PHE A 140 -37.64 6.66 7.90
CA PHE A 140 -37.09 5.35 7.48
C PHE A 140 -36.34 4.71 8.65
N ASP A 141 -36.21 3.40 8.62
CA ASP A 141 -35.34 2.69 9.54
C ASP A 141 -33.89 3.15 9.34
N LYS A 142 -33.19 3.44 10.42
CA LYS A 142 -31.82 3.94 10.41
C LYS A 142 -31.02 3.50 11.63
N PRO A 143 -29.71 3.19 11.47
CA PRO A 143 -28.99 3.14 10.18
C PRO A 143 -29.25 1.83 9.43
N VAL A 144 -29.17 1.88 8.09
CA VAL A 144 -29.12 0.69 7.23
C VAL A 144 -27.65 0.34 7.00
N PRO A 145 -27.16 -0.84 7.39
CA PRO A 145 -25.78 -1.23 7.10
C PRO A 145 -25.63 -1.54 5.61
N ILE A 146 -24.67 -0.83 4.97
CA ILE A 146 -24.20 -1.17 3.62
C ILE A 146 -23.11 -2.25 3.74
N SER A 147 -22.30 -2.12 4.78
CA SER A 147 -21.31 -3.09 5.25
C SER A 147 -21.12 -2.91 6.75
N THR A 148 -20.24 -3.66 7.38
CA THR A 148 -19.88 -3.47 8.79
C THR A 148 -19.24 -2.10 9.04
N GLU A 149 -18.61 -1.48 8.03
CA GLU A 149 -17.97 -0.18 8.16
C GLU A 149 -18.83 0.99 7.64
N VAL A 150 -19.66 0.80 6.61
CA VAL A 150 -20.43 1.88 6.00
C VAL A 150 -21.91 1.77 6.34
N LEU A 151 -22.43 2.83 6.98
CA LEU A 151 -23.81 2.94 7.42
C LEU A 151 -24.57 4.02 6.65
N LEU A 152 -25.83 3.77 6.30
CA LEU A 152 -26.70 4.67 5.55
C LEU A 152 -27.90 5.11 6.39
N ASP A 153 -28.02 6.43 6.58
CA ASP A 153 -29.22 7.08 7.09
C ASP A 153 -30.03 7.65 5.91
N ARG A 154 -31.01 6.88 5.43
CA ARG A 154 -31.80 7.21 4.23
C ARG A 154 -32.51 8.55 4.30
N GLU A 155 -32.97 8.96 5.48
CA GLU A 155 -33.67 10.23 5.67
C GLU A 155 -32.80 11.44 5.31
N ARG A 156 -31.48 11.35 5.53
CA ARG A 156 -30.53 12.41 5.21
C ARG A 156 -30.13 12.45 3.74
N CYS A 157 -30.47 11.40 2.98
CA CYS A 157 -30.07 11.29 1.58
C CYS A 157 -30.84 12.29 0.71
N ILE A 158 -30.12 13.01 -0.14
CA ILE A 158 -30.69 13.98 -1.13
C ILE A 158 -30.66 13.42 -2.56
N SER A 159 -30.49 12.11 -2.71
CA SER A 159 -30.50 11.40 -4.01
C SER A 159 -29.57 12.03 -5.08
N CYS A 160 -28.42 12.54 -4.67
CA CYS A 160 -27.46 13.22 -5.53
C CYS A 160 -26.64 12.27 -6.41
N THR A 161 -26.70 10.97 -6.20
CA THR A 161 -26.02 9.91 -6.97
C THR A 161 -24.48 9.84 -6.88
N ARG A 162 -23.83 10.69 -6.09
CA ARG A 162 -22.36 10.65 -6.01
C ARG A 162 -21.84 9.28 -5.55
N CYS A 163 -22.49 8.65 -4.57
CA CYS A 163 -22.07 7.34 -4.07
C CYS A 163 -22.22 6.24 -5.13
N VAL A 164 -23.34 6.20 -5.86
CA VAL A 164 -23.58 5.23 -6.95
C VAL A 164 -22.50 5.38 -8.01
N ARG A 165 -22.27 6.59 -8.50
CA ARG A 165 -21.24 6.85 -9.51
C ARG A 165 -19.83 6.56 -9.02
N THR A 166 -19.51 6.87 -7.77
CA THR A 166 -18.20 6.52 -7.20
C THR A 166 -18.00 5.01 -7.14
N SER A 167 -19.02 4.24 -6.71
CA SER A 167 -18.92 2.78 -6.66
C SER A 167 -18.78 2.16 -8.04
N GLU A 168 -19.49 2.67 -9.05
CA GLU A 168 -19.47 2.15 -10.41
C GLU A 168 -18.28 2.69 -11.23
N GLU A 169 -18.15 4.03 -11.32
CA GLU A 169 -17.19 4.66 -12.21
C GLU A 169 -15.75 4.54 -11.71
N ILE A 170 -15.54 4.76 -10.41
CA ILE A 170 -14.20 4.81 -9.81
C ILE A 170 -13.78 3.42 -9.33
N ALA A 171 -14.57 2.82 -8.42
CA ALA A 171 -14.22 1.54 -7.83
C ALA A 171 -14.44 0.34 -8.76
N GLY A 172 -15.44 0.41 -9.66
CA GLY A 172 -15.85 -0.72 -10.47
C GLY A 172 -16.65 -1.76 -9.69
N ASP A 173 -17.17 -1.36 -8.55
CA ASP A 173 -17.95 -2.18 -7.64
C ASP A 173 -19.34 -1.54 -7.47
N ALA A 174 -20.37 -2.01 -8.18
CA ALA A 174 -21.72 -1.50 -8.03
C ALA A 174 -22.39 -2.07 -6.76
N PHE A 175 -21.80 -1.78 -5.57
CA PHE A 175 -22.31 -2.27 -4.29
C PHE A 175 -23.44 -1.41 -3.72
N ILE A 176 -23.64 -0.20 -4.22
CA ILE A 176 -24.69 0.73 -3.83
C ILE A 176 -25.36 1.27 -5.09
N ASP A 177 -26.69 1.26 -5.11
CA ASP A 177 -27.46 1.64 -6.30
C ASP A 177 -28.80 2.24 -5.91
N PHE A 178 -29.60 2.61 -6.91
CA PHE A 178 -30.99 2.96 -6.75
C PHE A 178 -31.89 1.74 -6.54
N LEU A 179 -32.72 1.84 -5.53
CA LEU A 179 -33.84 0.93 -5.30
C LEU A 179 -35.13 1.66 -5.65
N ASP A 180 -36.12 0.92 -6.16
CA ASP A 180 -37.40 1.43 -6.59
C ASP A 180 -37.33 2.53 -7.66
N ARG A 181 -38.44 3.20 -7.91
CA ARG A 181 -38.55 4.29 -8.90
C ARG A 181 -39.60 5.33 -8.51
N GLY A 182 -39.56 6.47 -9.16
CA GLY A 182 -40.46 7.58 -8.91
C GLY A 182 -40.32 8.14 -7.50
N PRO A 183 -41.39 8.47 -6.81
CA PRO A 183 -41.37 9.04 -5.46
C PRO A 183 -40.74 8.12 -4.40
N ASN A 184 -40.72 6.82 -4.65
CA ASN A 184 -40.17 5.81 -3.73
C ASN A 184 -38.69 5.51 -4.00
N GLN A 185 -38.10 6.11 -5.02
CA GLN A 185 -36.69 5.90 -5.35
C GLN A 185 -35.80 6.24 -4.16
N MET A 186 -34.96 5.32 -3.76
CA MET A 186 -34.02 5.48 -2.66
C MET A 186 -32.67 4.86 -2.99
N ILE A 187 -31.63 5.25 -2.25
CA ILE A 187 -30.30 4.64 -2.33
C ILE A 187 -30.25 3.45 -1.36
N GLY A 188 -29.59 2.38 -1.77
CA GLY A 188 -29.38 1.19 -0.95
C GLY A 188 -28.54 0.13 -1.62
N THR A 189 -28.51 -1.06 -1.05
CA THR A 189 -27.89 -2.27 -1.59
C THR A 189 -28.96 -3.22 -2.11
N ALA A 190 -28.67 -3.94 -3.19
CA ALA A 190 -29.54 -5.00 -3.67
C ALA A 190 -29.44 -6.21 -2.72
N GLU A 191 -30.59 -6.81 -2.41
CA GLU A 191 -30.68 -8.02 -1.60
C GLU A 191 -29.87 -9.16 -2.23
N GLY A 192 -29.06 -9.87 -1.43
CA GLY A 192 -28.26 -11.00 -1.88
C GLY A 192 -26.98 -10.66 -2.66
N LYS A 193 -26.63 -9.37 -2.87
CA LYS A 193 -25.34 -8.99 -3.43
C LYS A 193 -24.30 -8.91 -2.32
N PRO A 194 -23.20 -9.68 -2.40
CA PRO A 194 -22.13 -9.59 -1.41
C PRO A 194 -21.41 -8.26 -1.53
N PHE A 195 -21.03 -7.70 -0.39
CA PHE A 195 -20.16 -6.54 -0.33
C PHE A 195 -18.72 -7.00 -0.46
N ASN A 196 -17.97 -6.46 -1.44
CA ASN A 196 -16.55 -6.81 -1.65
C ASN A 196 -15.72 -5.66 -2.24
N SER A 197 -16.10 -4.42 -1.95
CA SER A 197 -15.33 -3.24 -2.36
C SER A 197 -14.18 -2.94 -1.40
N TYR A 198 -13.06 -2.48 -1.96
CA TYR A 198 -11.93 -1.92 -1.21
C TYR A 198 -11.90 -0.39 -1.22
N PHE A 199 -12.96 0.25 -1.78
CA PHE A 199 -13.00 1.70 -1.99
C PHE A 199 -14.27 2.33 -1.42
N SER A 200 -15.00 1.62 -0.57
CA SER A 200 -16.31 2.02 -0.06
C SER A 200 -16.27 3.33 0.74
N GLY A 201 -15.16 3.60 1.43
CA GLY A 201 -14.98 4.82 2.19
C GLY A 201 -14.97 6.10 1.36
N ASN A 202 -14.70 6.01 0.06
CA ASN A 202 -14.82 7.17 -0.81
C ASN A 202 -16.28 7.62 -0.95
N THR A 203 -17.25 6.70 -0.88
CA THR A 203 -18.68 7.06 -0.92
C THR A 203 -19.08 7.87 0.31
N VAL A 204 -18.47 7.63 1.48
CA VAL A 204 -18.64 8.42 2.69
C VAL A 204 -18.07 9.83 2.52
N GLN A 205 -16.87 9.94 1.93
CA GLN A 205 -16.20 11.23 1.72
C GLN A 205 -16.93 12.10 0.71
N VAL A 206 -17.34 11.55 -0.45
CA VAL A 206 -18.01 12.32 -1.52
C VAL A 206 -19.48 12.61 -1.21
N CYS A 207 -20.09 11.93 -0.23
CA CYS A 207 -21.46 12.20 0.17
C CYS A 207 -21.57 13.64 0.70
N PRO A 208 -22.40 14.52 0.06
CA PRO A 208 -22.48 15.93 0.43
C PRO A 208 -23.27 16.14 1.72
N VAL A 209 -23.86 15.10 2.27
CA VAL A 209 -24.66 15.12 3.49
C VAL A 209 -24.24 13.97 4.42
N GLY A 210 -24.80 13.92 5.63
CA GLY A 210 -24.51 12.85 6.59
C GLY A 210 -25.35 11.58 6.37
N ALA A 211 -25.70 11.25 5.11
CA ALA A 211 -26.40 10.02 4.79
C ALA A 211 -25.50 8.80 4.89
N LEU A 212 -24.29 8.86 4.35
CA LEU A 212 -23.29 7.80 4.47
C LEU A 212 -22.28 8.18 5.54
N THR A 213 -22.02 7.27 6.47
CA THR A 213 -21.09 7.47 7.60
C THR A 213 -20.26 6.22 7.81
N GLY A 214 -18.99 6.39 8.27
CA GLY A 214 -18.12 5.28 8.66
C GLY A 214 -18.34 4.92 10.13
N ALA A 215 -18.46 3.62 10.44
CA ALA A 215 -18.71 3.12 11.79
C ALA A 215 -17.62 3.58 12.77
N ALA A 216 -16.37 3.55 12.35
CA ALA A 216 -15.21 3.96 13.17
C ALA A 216 -15.27 5.42 13.63
N TYR A 217 -15.89 6.31 12.85
CA TYR A 217 -15.97 7.74 13.16
C TYR A 217 -17.34 8.17 13.74
N ARG A 218 -18.41 7.41 13.47
CA ARG A 218 -19.78 7.78 13.79
C ARG A 218 -19.93 8.26 15.24
N PHE A 219 -20.42 9.50 15.43
CA PHE A 219 -20.66 10.18 16.71
C PHE A 219 -19.41 10.43 17.59
N ARG A 220 -18.20 10.38 17.02
CA ARG A 220 -16.93 10.55 17.78
C ARG A 220 -16.52 12.01 17.98
N SER A 221 -16.75 12.86 16.98
CA SER A 221 -16.22 14.24 16.99
C SER A 221 -17.05 15.17 16.12
N ARG A 222 -16.88 16.48 16.36
CA ARG A 222 -17.33 17.54 15.47
C ARG A 222 -16.14 18.11 14.69
N PRO A 223 -16.33 18.66 13.48
CA PRO A 223 -15.23 19.21 12.69
C PRO A 223 -14.42 20.28 13.43
N PHE A 224 -15.08 21.13 14.23
CA PHE A 224 -14.41 22.17 15.02
C PHE A 224 -13.62 21.66 16.24
N ASP A 225 -13.81 20.39 16.63
CA ASP A 225 -13.02 19.72 17.66
C ASP A 225 -11.74 19.08 17.13
N LEU A 226 -11.59 19.04 15.80
CA LEU A 226 -10.52 18.31 15.14
C LEU A 226 -9.33 19.22 14.83
N VAL A 227 -8.14 18.67 15.04
CA VAL A 227 -6.90 19.21 14.46
C VAL A 227 -6.60 18.37 13.22
N SER A 228 -6.57 19.02 12.06
CA SER A 228 -6.32 18.36 10.77
C SER A 228 -4.86 18.54 10.35
N VAL A 229 -4.17 17.44 10.10
CA VAL A 229 -2.76 17.43 9.70
C VAL A 229 -2.61 16.74 8.35
N PRO A 230 -1.94 17.38 7.36
CA PRO A 230 -1.56 16.70 6.12
C PRO A 230 -0.64 15.52 6.41
N SER A 231 -0.93 14.37 5.82
CA SER A 231 -0.18 13.13 6.03
C SER A 231 -0.03 12.33 4.74
N VAL A 232 0.74 11.26 4.81
CA VAL A 232 0.92 10.27 3.73
C VAL A 232 0.60 8.90 4.29
N CYS A 233 -0.10 8.08 3.50
CA CYS A 233 -0.49 6.73 3.90
C CYS A 233 0.74 5.82 4.04
N GLU A 234 0.80 5.06 5.13
CA GLU A 234 1.89 4.14 5.49
C GLU A 234 1.67 2.68 5.07
N HIS A 235 0.54 2.36 4.42
CA HIS A 235 0.19 0.96 4.19
C HIS A 235 0.84 0.34 2.96
N CYS A 236 0.88 1.06 1.84
CA CYS A 236 1.46 0.57 0.60
C CYS A 236 2.21 1.65 -0.17
N ALA A 237 2.94 1.23 -1.20
CA ALA A 237 3.78 2.11 -2.01
C ALA A 237 3.01 3.05 -2.96
N SER A 238 1.67 3.10 -2.91
CA SER A 238 0.91 4.08 -3.69
C SER A 238 1.25 5.53 -3.36
N GLY A 239 1.60 5.84 -2.10
CA GLY A 239 2.01 7.19 -1.68
C GLY A 239 0.86 8.17 -1.53
N CYS A 240 -0.35 7.69 -1.20
CA CYS A 240 -1.56 8.51 -1.07
C CYS A 240 -1.38 9.69 -0.12
N ARG A 241 -1.71 10.88 -0.57
CA ARG A 241 -1.87 12.04 0.31
C ARG A 241 -3.14 11.89 1.10
N GLN A 242 -3.05 12.19 2.39
CA GLN A 242 -4.15 12.07 3.34
C GLN A 242 -4.22 13.30 4.23
N ARG A 243 -5.39 13.48 4.82
CA ARG A 243 -5.59 14.34 5.98
C ARG A 243 -5.90 13.45 7.17
N THR A 244 -5.07 13.53 8.20
CA THR A 244 -5.27 12.86 9.48
C THR A 244 -5.91 13.84 10.46
N ASP A 245 -7.12 13.52 10.91
CA ASP A 245 -7.88 14.31 11.87
C ASP A 245 -7.71 13.73 13.28
N VAL A 246 -7.27 14.58 14.20
CA VAL A 246 -6.90 14.23 15.58
C VAL A 246 -7.79 14.94 16.58
N ARG A 247 -8.17 14.25 17.65
CA ARG A 247 -8.87 14.82 18.81
C ARG A 247 -8.33 14.22 20.10
N ARG A 248 -7.97 15.07 21.06
CA ARG A 248 -7.51 14.67 22.40
C ARG A 248 -6.39 13.60 22.37
N GLY A 249 -5.38 13.82 21.52
CA GLY A 249 -4.23 12.93 21.42
C GLY A 249 -4.47 11.59 20.71
N ARG A 250 -5.58 11.45 19.94
CA ARG A 250 -5.90 10.24 19.18
C ARG A 250 -6.30 10.58 17.76
N VAL A 251 -5.88 9.78 16.82
CA VAL A 251 -6.42 9.80 15.44
C VAL A 251 -7.88 9.37 15.50
N THR A 252 -8.76 10.16 14.88
CA THR A 252 -10.21 9.89 14.89
C THR A 252 -10.72 9.50 13.51
N ARG A 253 -10.13 10.05 12.45
CA ARG A 253 -10.42 9.67 11.05
C ARG A 253 -9.27 10.06 10.14
N ARG A 254 -9.23 9.42 8.97
CA ARG A 254 -8.41 9.80 7.81
C ARG A 254 -9.30 10.04 6.61
N LEU A 255 -8.97 11.08 5.85
CA LEU A 255 -9.62 11.41 4.58
C LEU A 255 -8.57 11.45 3.48
N ALA A 256 -8.98 11.15 2.25
CA ALA A 256 -8.11 11.37 1.10
C ALA A 256 -7.78 12.86 1.01
N GLY A 257 -6.51 13.15 0.78
CA GLY A 257 -6.06 14.48 0.38
C GLY A 257 -6.24 14.67 -1.13
N ASP A 258 -6.24 15.91 -1.56
CA ASP A 258 -6.27 16.26 -2.98
C ASP A 258 -4.83 16.28 -3.52
N ASP A 259 -4.49 15.27 -4.34
CA ASP A 259 -3.22 15.21 -5.07
C ASP A 259 -3.45 14.64 -6.47
N PRO A 260 -3.64 15.51 -7.48
CA PRO A 260 -3.87 15.08 -8.87
C PRO A 260 -2.74 14.20 -9.44
N ALA A 261 -1.52 14.35 -8.93
CA ALA A 261 -0.37 13.58 -9.40
C ALA A 261 -0.34 12.16 -8.83
N VAL A 262 -0.95 11.91 -7.68
CA VAL A 262 -0.90 10.61 -6.99
C VAL A 262 -2.29 9.98 -6.90
N ASN A 263 -3.08 10.34 -5.89
CA ASN A 263 -4.34 9.67 -5.57
C ASN A 263 -5.60 10.48 -5.91
N GLU A 264 -5.46 11.62 -6.58
CA GLU A 264 -6.57 12.55 -6.81
C GLU A 264 -7.27 12.86 -5.48
N GLU A 265 -8.52 12.43 -5.30
CA GLU A 265 -9.28 12.56 -4.05
C GLU A 265 -9.67 11.19 -3.47
N TRP A 266 -8.93 10.10 -3.82
CA TRP A 266 -9.30 8.73 -3.50
C TRP A 266 -8.36 8.06 -2.50
N ASN A 267 -8.93 7.21 -1.64
CA ASN A 267 -8.22 6.27 -0.78
C ASN A 267 -8.81 4.88 -0.92
N CYS A 268 -8.02 3.84 -0.63
CA CYS A 268 -8.57 2.53 -0.30
C CYS A 268 -9.06 2.50 1.16
N ASP A 269 -9.91 1.53 1.47
CA ASP A 269 -10.51 1.39 2.80
C ASP A 269 -9.47 1.09 3.88
N LYS A 270 -8.43 0.30 3.59
CA LYS A 270 -7.29 0.10 4.48
C LYS A 270 -6.58 1.42 4.84
N GLY A 271 -6.25 2.24 3.85
CA GLY A 271 -5.60 3.53 4.07
C GLY A 271 -6.47 4.52 4.86
N ARG A 272 -7.78 4.41 4.72
CA ARG A 272 -8.75 5.28 5.39
C ARG A 272 -8.98 4.90 6.85
N TRP A 273 -9.11 3.63 7.17
CA TRP A 273 -9.61 3.17 8.47
C TRP A 273 -8.58 2.41 9.32
N ALA A 274 -7.54 1.81 8.73
CA ALA A 274 -6.54 1.09 9.50
C ALA A 274 -5.53 2.04 10.15
N PHE A 275 -5.88 2.62 11.30
CA PHE A 275 -5.02 3.54 12.06
C PHE A 275 -4.98 3.27 13.57
N THR A 276 -5.85 2.42 14.12
CA THR A 276 -5.87 2.16 15.58
C THR A 276 -4.79 1.18 16.02
N TYR A 277 -4.08 0.55 15.09
CA TYR A 277 -2.96 -0.37 15.40
C TYR A 277 -1.91 0.27 16.30
N ALA A 278 -1.70 1.59 16.18
CA ALA A 278 -0.73 2.32 16.98
C ALA A 278 -1.14 2.55 18.44
N THR A 279 -2.39 2.24 18.80
CA THR A 279 -2.95 2.48 20.14
C THR A 279 -3.51 1.21 20.79
N GLN A 280 -3.08 0.05 20.31
CA GLN A 280 -3.48 -1.25 20.88
C GLN A 280 -2.87 -1.45 22.28
N PRO A 281 -3.47 -2.32 23.11
CA PRO A 281 -3.01 -2.52 24.51
C PRO A 281 -1.55 -3.01 24.66
N ASP A 282 -1.01 -3.67 23.63
CA ASP A 282 0.37 -4.16 23.56
C ASP A 282 1.36 -3.11 23.03
N ARG A 283 0.94 -1.83 22.94
CA ARG A 283 1.81 -0.70 22.57
C ARG A 283 2.96 -0.56 23.56
N LEU A 284 4.19 -0.54 23.04
CA LEU A 284 5.38 -0.26 23.83
C LEU A 284 5.49 1.23 24.13
N THR A 285 5.71 1.59 25.38
CA THR A 285 5.79 2.99 25.87
C THR A 285 7.07 3.28 26.66
N SER A 286 7.82 2.25 27.06
CA SER A 286 9.10 2.38 27.74
C SER A 286 10.11 1.40 27.17
N PRO A 287 11.41 1.69 27.19
CA PRO A 287 12.44 0.69 26.87
C PRO A 287 12.36 -0.49 27.82
N LEU A 288 12.67 -1.68 27.31
CA LEU A 288 12.75 -2.91 28.08
C LEU A 288 14.15 -3.50 27.95
N ILE A 289 14.63 -4.13 29.02
CA ILE A 289 15.84 -4.96 28.99
C ILE A 289 15.52 -6.34 29.59
N ARG A 290 16.27 -7.33 29.17
CA ARG A 290 16.19 -8.67 29.76
C ARG A 290 17.06 -8.69 31.02
N ASP A 291 16.46 -9.07 32.15
CA ASP A 291 17.16 -9.21 33.42
C ASP A 291 17.87 -10.58 33.53
N ASP A 292 18.55 -10.80 34.63
CA ASP A 292 19.30 -12.05 34.93
C ASP A 292 18.41 -13.29 35.04
N ASP A 293 17.10 -13.10 35.31
CA ASP A 293 16.09 -14.15 35.34
C ASP A 293 15.49 -14.43 33.95
N GLY A 294 15.95 -13.71 32.90
CA GLY A 294 15.49 -13.86 31.54
C GLY A 294 14.14 -13.18 31.25
N VAL A 295 13.70 -12.25 32.12
CA VAL A 295 12.44 -11.55 32.00
C VAL A 295 12.68 -10.13 31.42
N LEU A 296 11.81 -9.69 30.49
CA LEU A 296 11.84 -8.33 30.00
C LEU A 296 11.22 -7.37 31.03
N VAL A 297 12.02 -6.43 31.52
CA VAL A 297 11.60 -5.45 32.52
C VAL A 297 11.73 -4.01 31.99
N PRO A 298 10.80 -3.11 32.33
CA PRO A 298 10.91 -1.70 31.96
C PRO A 298 12.13 -1.04 32.59
N THR A 299 12.83 -0.21 31.81
CA THR A 299 14.01 0.51 32.27
C THR A 299 14.07 1.94 31.75
N SER A 300 15.07 2.71 32.21
CA SER A 300 15.30 4.07 31.71
C SER A 300 15.95 4.06 30.31
N TRP A 301 15.69 5.10 29.53
CA TRP A 301 16.33 5.31 28.23
C TRP A 301 17.87 5.26 28.33
N PRO A 302 18.55 6.01 29.25
CA PRO A 302 20.01 5.95 29.33
C PRO A 302 20.56 4.54 29.61
N HIS A 303 19.88 3.79 30.48
CA HIS A 303 20.30 2.41 30.78
C HIS A 303 20.14 1.47 29.58
N ALA A 304 18.97 1.46 28.95
CA ALA A 304 18.75 0.64 27.76
C ALA A 304 19.75 0.95 26.63
N LEU A 305 20.01 2.24 26.38
CA LEU A 305 20.98 2.69 25.38
C LEU A 305 22.40 2.21 25.71
N GLY A 306 22.80 2.29 26.98
CA GLY A 306 24.11 1.79 27.44
C GLY A 306 24.24 0.27 27.26
N VAL A 307 23.23 -0.51 27.63
CA VAL A 307 23.20 -1.98 27.43
C VAL A 307 23.27 -2.34 25.96
N ALA A 308 22.45 -1.69 25.12
CA ALA A 308 22.47 -1.93 23.68
C ALA A 308 23.84 -1.59 23.04
N ALA A 309 24.42 -0.45 23.41
CA ALA A 309 25.73 -0.03 22.90
C ALA A 309 26.83 -1.01 23.33
N ALA A 310 26.85 -1.44 24.59
CA ALA A 310 27.83 -2.41 25.10
C ALA A 310 27.75 -3.76 24.37
N GLY A 311 26.52 -4.30 24.21
CA GLY A 311 26.31 -5.57 23.50
C GLY A 311 26.72 -5.51 22.02
N LEU A 312 26.34 -4.45 21.32
CA LEU A 312 26.67 -4.25 19.91
C LEU A 312 28.19 -3.99 19.70
N ALA A 313 28.86 -3.24 20.61
CA ALA A 313 30.28 -3.02 20.57
C ALA A 313 31.07 -4.33 20.80
N ALA A 314 30.62 -5.15 21.75
CA ALA A 314 31.21 -6.46 22.01
C ALA A 314 31.07 -7.41 20.80
N ALA A 315 29.90 -7.42 20.15
CA ALA A 315 29.66 -8.21 18.94
C ALA A 315 30.50 -7.73 17.75
N ARG A 316 30.71 -6.42 17.60
CA ARG A 316 31.59 -5.85 16.59
C ARG A 316 33.06 -6.20 16.80
N GLY A 317 33.46 -6.55 18.04
CA GLY A 317 34.85 -6.82 18.42
C GLY A 317 35.71 -5.57 18.64
N ALA A 318 35.06 -4.41 18.92
CA ALA A 318 35.73 -3.16 19.31
C ALA A 318 35.72 -2.98 20.83
N PRO A 319 36.76 -2.31 21.43
CA PRO A 319 36.72 -2.00 22.85
C PRO A 319 35.57 -1.00 23.12
N TYR A 320 34.78 -1.28 24.14
CA TYR A 320 33.77 -0.36 24.66
C TYR A 320 34.44 0.56 25.70
N PRO A 321 34.29 1.89 25.66
CA PRO A 321 34.76 2.76 26.71
C PRO A 321 34.03 2.45 28.01
N ALA A 322 34.75 2.11 29.07
CA ALA A 322 34.18 1.80 30.38
C ALA A 322 33.30 2.97 30.86
N ALA A 323 32.06 2.66 31.25
CA ALA A 323 31.12 3.64 31.75
C ALA A 323 31.71 4.45 32.91
N GLN A 324 31.91 5.76 32.73
CA GLN A 324 32.22 6.68 33.83
C GLN A 324 30.95 6.88 34.66
N GLY A 325 30.94 6.28 35.85
CA GLY A 325 30.08 6.70 36.98
C GLY A 325 28.79 5.89 37.20
N ALA A 326 28.93 4.72 37.85
CA ALA A 326 27.99 4.32 38.86
C ALA A 326 28.51 4.79 40.24
N PRO A 327 27.75 5.44 41.14
CA PRO A 327 28.23 5.79 42.46
C PRO A 327 28.15 4.55 43.39
N GLY A 328 29.33 4.15 43.88
CA GLY A 328 29.51 3.46 45.14
C GLY A 328 29.47 1.94 45.11
N GLU A 329 30.68 1.35 45.18
CA GLU A 329 31.02 0.52 46.31
C GLU A 329 32.52 0.15 46.23
N ASP A 330 33.24 0.42 47.33
CA ASP A 330 34.61 0.01 47.55
C ASP A 330 34.71 -1.51 47.54
N ALA A 331 35.46 -2.09 46.63
CA ALA A 331 36.00 -3.44 46.76
C ALA A 331 37.39 -3.52 46.16
N ALA A 332 38.28 -3.93 46.99
CA ALA A 332 39.70 -4.01 46.92
C ALA A 332 40.26 -4.72 45.66
N GLU A 333 41.43 -4.24 45.30
CA GLU A 333 42.40 -4.88 44.43
C GLU A 333 42.60 -6.36 44.76
N GLU A 334 42.46 -7.21 43.79
CA GLU A 334 43.41 -8.34 43.62
C GLU A 334 43.39 -8.71 42.13
N GLY A 335 44.61 -8.65 41.58
CA GLY A 335 44.85 -8.96 40.16
C GLY A 335 44.67 -10.43 39.83
N SER A 336 43.88 -10.62 38.79
CA SER A 336 44.07 -11.77 37.90
C SER A 336 43.98 -11.28 36.43
N THR A 337 45.10 -11.22 35.79
CA THR A 337 45.26 -11.17 34.36
C THR A 337 44.78 -12.49 33.80
N ASP A 338 43.48 -12.66 33.64
CA ASP A 338 42.92 -13.72 32.77
C ASP A 338 42.69 -13.11 31.42
N GLU A 339 43.72 -13.12 30.59
CA GLU A 339 43.64 -12.98 29.15
C GLU A 339 42.86 -14.22 28.64
N GLY A 340 41.59 -14.33 29.01
CA GLY A 340 40.65 -15.28 28.42
C GLY A 340 40.59 -15.03 26.92
N SER A 341 41.13 -15.94 26.16
CA SER A 341 41.21 -15.97 24.72
C SER A 341 39.88 -15.50 24.09
N THR A 342 39.85 -14.32 23.45
CA THR A 342 38.78 -13.81 22.59
C THR A 342 38.71 -14.59 21.28
N GLU A 343 39.53 -15.63 21.09
CA GLU A 343 39.49 -16.55 19.99
C GLU A 343 38.31 -17.53 20.18
N GLY A 344 37.19 -17.29 19.38
CA GLY A 344 36.03 -18.18 19.32
C GLY A 344 34.67 -17.54 19.56
N ARG A 345 34.60 -16.27 19.98
CA ARG A 345 33.28 -15.59 20.05
C ARG A 345 32.81 -15.16 18.68
N PRO A 346 31.50 -15.36 18.34
CA PRO A 346 30.91 -14.86 17.10
C PRO A 346 31.14 -13.35 16.98
N ARG A 347 31.53 -12.89 15.80
CA ARG A 347 31.77 -11.48 15.51
C ARG A 347 30.91 -10.99 14.36
N GLY A 348 30.52 -9.73 14.42
CA GLY A 348 29.68 -9.06 13.42
C GLY A 348 28.25 -8.90 13.88
N VAL A 349 27.57 -7.96 13.27
CA VAL A 349 26.19 -7.59 13.58
C VAL A 349 25.37 -7.59 12.30
N GLY A 350 24.22 -8.28 12.30
CA GLY A 350 23.24 -8.20 11.24
C GLY A 350 22.15 -7.19 11.57
N VAL A 351 21.70 -6.41 10.58
CA VAL A 351 20.64 -5.41 10.73
C VAL A 351 19.47 -5.77 9.81
N LEU A 352 18.33 -6.11 10.39
CA LEU A 352 17.10 -6.43 9.68
C LEU A 352 16.11 -5.30 9.89
N ALA A 353 15.73 -4.64 8.81
CA ALA A 353 14.78 -3.53 8.83
C ALA A 353 13.49 -3.87 8.08
N GLY A 354 12.35 -3.45 8.62
CA GLY A 354 11.05 -3.67 7.96
C GLY A 354 10.79 -2.71 6.80
N GLY A 355 9.97 -3.12 5.85
CA GLY A 355 9.65 -2.36 4.64
C GLY A 355 8.67 -1.18 4.84
N ARG A 356 8.44 -0.71 6.08
CA ARG A 356 7.53 0.42 6.40
C ARG A 356 8.22 1.60 7.06
N LEU A 357 9.55 1.64 7.02
CA LEU A 357 10.34 2.76 7.51
C LEU A 357 10.16 4.00 6.62
N THR A 358 10.24 5.18 7.22
CA THR A 358 10.42 6.41 6.42
C THR A 358 11.77 6.40 5.72
N LEU A 359 11.92 7.22 4.69
CA LEU A 359 13.21 7.39 3.99
C LEU A 359 14.33 7.72 4.98
N GLU A 360 14.05 8.58 5.95
CA GLU A 360 15.01 9.08 6.93
C GLU A 360 15.41 8.01 7.95
N ASP A 361 14.44 7.22 8.43
CA ASP A 361 14.71 6.09 9.32
C ASP A 361 15.52 5.01 8.58
N ALA A 362 15.14 4.65 7.36
CA ALA A 362 15.88 3.71 6.53
C ALA A 362 17.32 4.17 6.25
N TYR A 363 17.50 5.47 6.03
CA TYR A 363 18.83 6.07 5.88
C TYR A 363 19.64 5.97 7.17
N ALA A 364 19.01 6.18 8.32
CA ALA A 364 19.68 6.04 9.61
C ALA A 364 20.14 4.58 9.84
N TYR A 365 19.32 3.57 9.51
CA TYR A 365 19.74 2.16 9.57
C TYR A 365 20.93 1.87 8.63
N ALA A 366 20.86 2.35 7.38
CA ALA A 366 21.91 2.16 6.40
C ALA A 366 23.25 2.79 6.84
N LYS A 367 23.18 3.97 7.46
CA LYS A 367 24.35 4.70 7.99
C LYS A 367 24.86 4.05 9.29
N PHE A 368 23.97 3.71 10.21
CA PHE A 368 24.30 3.05 11.48
C PHE A 368 25.04 1.73 11.25
N ALA A 369 24.56 0.87 10.37
CA ALA A 369 25.20 -0.39 10.04
C ALA A 369 26.65 -0.18 9.57
N ARG A 370 26.90 0.77 8.71
CA ARG A 370 28.22 0.97 8.07
C ARG A 370 29.18 1.82 8.90
N VAL A 371 28.67 2.76 9.68
CA VAL A 371 29.45 3.74 10.43
C VAL A 371 29.69 3.30 11.87
N ALA A 372 28.63 2.76 12.54
CA ALA A 372 28.72 2.35 13.92
C ALA A 372 29.06 0.86 14.08
N LEU A 373 28.55 0.01 13.18
CA LEU A 373 28.73 -1.44 13.28
C LEU A 373 29.79 -2.01 12.31
N ASP A 374 30.27 -1.19 11.37
CA ASP A 374 31.27 -1.55 10.33
C ASP A 374 30.86 -2.78 9.50
N THR A 375 29.57 -2.84 9.11
CA THR A 375 29.02 -3.98 8.36
C THR A 375 28.15 -3.51 7.18
N ASN A 376 28.11 -4.33 6.12
CA ASN A 376 27.12 -4.24 5.05
C ASN A 376 25.98 -5.27 5.23
N ASP A 377 25.96 -6.03 6.29
CA ASP A 377 24.85 -6.93 6.64
C ASP A 377 23.64 -6.10 7.11
N VAL A 378 22.99 -5.41 6.15
CA VAL A 378 21.79 -4.61 6.36
C VAL A 378 20.84 -4.83 5.21
N ASP A 379 19.61 -5.27 5.53
CA ASP A 379 18.59 -5.54 4.51
C ASP A 379 17.18 -5.14 5.01
N MET A 380 16.45 -4.42 4.15
CA MET A 380 15.07 -4.00 4.39
C MET A 380 14.03 -5.02 3.90
N ARG A 381 14.44 -6.08 3.21
CA ARG A 381 13.56 -7.06 2.57
C ARG A 381 13.17 -8.17 3.54
N ALA A 382 12.54 -7.77 4.67
CA ALA A 382 12.00 -8.72 5.64
C ALA A 382 10.72 -9.40 5.08
N ARG A 383 10.86 -10.10 3.96
CA ARG A 383 9.87 -10.81 3.17
C ARG A 383 10.55 -11.80 2.22
N PRO A 384 9.79 -12.63 1.47
CA PRO A 384 10.38 -13.39 0.37
C PRO A 384 11.09 -12.47 -0.64
N HIS A 385 12.32 -12.82 -0.98
CA HIS A 385 13.18 -12.07 -1.87
C HIS A 385 14.26 -12.99 -2.46
N SER A 386 15.06 -12.47 -3.36
CA SER A 386 16.20 -13.20 -3.94
C SER A 386 17.41 -12.29 -4.13
N ALA A 387 18.58 -12.90 -4.35
CA ALA A 387 19.78 -12.18 -4.77
C ALA A 387 19.59 -11.50 -6.14
N GLU A 388 18.81 -12.12 -7.04
CA GLU A 388 18.41 -11.54 -8.31
C GLU A 388 17.64 -10.22 -8.14
N GLU A 389 16.76 -10.14 -7.13
CA GLU A 389 16.02 -8.91 -6.84
C GLU A 389 16.95 -7.77 -6.45
N GLU A 390 17.97 -8.02 -5.63
CA GLU A 390 18.93 -6.98 -5.27
C GLU A 390 19.64 -6.42 -6.50
N GLN A 391 20.11 -7.28 -7.38
CA GLN A 391 20.76 -6.88 -8.62
C GLN A 391 19.79 -6.11 -9.53
N PHE A 392 18.54 -6.57 -9.64
CA PHE A 392 17.48 -5.87 -10.38
C PHE A 392 17.20 -4.49 -9.82
N LEU A 393 17.07 -4.35 -8.49
CA LEU A 393 16.84 -3.08 -7.82
C LEU A 393 18.00 -2.11 -8.03
N ALA A 394 19.23 -2.60 -7.95
CA ALA A 394 20.44 -1.81 -8.19
C ALA A 394 20.53 -1.32 -9.65
N ALA A 395 20.23 -2.18 -10.61
CA ALA A 395 20.31 -1.88 -12.03
C ALA A 395 19.13 -1.01 -12.51
N CYS A 396 17.89 -1.35 -12.12
CA CYS A 396 16.69 -0.82 -12.76
C CYS A 396 15.96 0.22 -11.93
N VAL A 397 16.19 0.32 -10.60
CA VAL A 397 15.34 1.09 -9.68
C VAL A 397 16.10 2.18 -8.94
N ALA A 398 17.12 1.82 -8.19
CA ALA A 398 17.83 2.70 -7.26
C ALA A 398 18.45 3.93 -7.96
N GLY A 399 18.24 5.13 -7.42
CA GLY A 399 18.81 6.36 -7.91
C GLY A 399 18.37 6.80 -9.32
N ARG A 400 17.28 6.23 -9.85
CA ARG A 400 16.75 6.60 -11.18
C ARG A 400 15.69 7.69 -11.14
N GLY A 401 15.23 8.10 -9.96
CA GLY A 401 14.16 9.08 -9.82
C GLY A 401 12.83 8.54 -10.36
N ILE A 402 11.99 9.43 -10.92
CA ILE A 402 10.70 9.06 -11.50
C ILE A 402 10.92 8.49 -12.90
N GLY A 403 10.83 7.17 -13.02
CA GLY A 403 10.91 6.48 -14.29
C GLY A 403 9.56 6.42 -15.02
N VAL A 404 8.53 5.89 -14.36
CA VAL A 404 7.14 5.83 -14.81
C VAL A 404 6.29 6.53 -13.77
N SER A 405 5.33 7.35 -14.19
CA SER A 405 4.40 8.06 -13.30
C SER A 405 2.96 7.56 -13.46
N TYR A 406 2.09 7.94 -12.53
CA TYR A 406 0.64 7.72 -12.66
C TYR A 406 0.06 8.34 -13.95
N ALA A 407 0.58 9.51 -14.34
CA ALA A 407 0.18 10.14 -15.59
C ALA A 407 0.60 9.32 -16.82
N ASP A 408 1.76 8.69 -16.77
CA ASP A 408 2.22 7.77 -17.84
C ASP A 408 1.33 6.54 -17.93
N LEU A 409 0.89 5.96 -16.80
CA LEU A 409 -0.06 4.84 -16.79
C LEU A 409 -1.40 5.23 -17.43
N GLU A 410 -1.89 6.45 -17.15
CA GLU A 410 -3.14 6.94 -17.76
C GLU A 410 -3.02 7.18 -19.26
N GLN A 411 -1.81 7.34 -19.79
CA GLN A 411 -1.55 7.60 -21.21
C GLN A 411 -1.02 6.38 -21.97
N ALA A 412 -0.66 5.32 -21.24
CA ALA A 412 -0.11 4.11 -21.86
C ALA A 412 -1.11 3.45 -22.82
N PRO A 413 -0.65 2.95 -23.98
CA PRO A 413 -1.49 2.14 -24.87
C PRO A 413 -1.74 0.74 -24.32
N ALA A 414 -0.76 0.19 -23.59
CA ALA A 414 -0.82 -1.14 -23.01
C ALA A 414 -0.03 -1.19 -21.69
N VAL A 415 -0.50 -2.02 -20.75
CA VAL A 415 0.18 -2.31 -19.47
C VAL A 415 0.22 -3.82 -19.26
N LEU A 416 1.41 -4.35 -18.96
CA LEU A 416 1.62 -5.72 -18.52
C LEU A 416 1.83 -5.76 -17.02
N LEU A 417 1.03 -6.54 -16.30
CA LEU A 417 1.15 -6.83 -14.87
C LEU A 417 1.92 -8.15 -14.73
N ALA A 418 3.09 -8.12 -14.12
CA ALA A 418 3.94 -9.28 -13.89
C ALA A 418 4.18 -9.49 -12.38
N GLY A 419 3.62 -10.56 -11.83
CA GLY A 419 3.68 -10.82 -10.38
C GLY A 419 3.03 -9.72 -9.53
N PHE A 420 2.00 -9.05 -10.06
CA PHE A 420 1.41 -7.85 -9.45
C PHE A 420 -0.12 -7.82 -9.62
N GLU A 421 -0.83 -7.65 -8.50
CA GLU A 421 -2.28 -7.50 -8.43
C GLU A 421 -2.65 -6.11 -7.91
N PRO A 422 -2.88 -5.13 -8.80
CA PRO A 422 -2.96 -3.72 -8.42
C PRO A 422 -4.10 -3.40 -7.45
N GLU A 423 -5.26 -4.06 -7.53
CA GLU A 423 -6.38 -3.81 -6.60
C GLU A 423 -6.02 -4.20 -5.16
N ASP A 424 -5.30 -5.30 -4.99
CA ASP A 424 -4.92 -5.84 -3.70
C ASP A 424 -3.63 -5.20 -3.14
N GLU A 425 -2.61 -4.97 -4.00
CA GLU A 425 -1.25 -4.61 -3.57
C GLU A 425 -0.95 -3.11 -3.67
N SER A 426 -1.56 -2.40 -4.64
CA SER A 426 -1.40 -0.94 -4.82
C SER A 426 -2.67 -0.28 -5.38
N PRO A 427 -3.70 -0.10 -4.53
CA PRO A 427 -5.06 0.26 -4.96
C PRO A 427 -5.16 1.54 -5.81
N ILE A 428 -4.27 2.52 -5.63
CA ILE A 428 -4.30 3.73 -6.46
C ILE A 428 -3.78 3.45 -7.88
N VAL A 429 -2.81 2.55 -8.04
CA VAL A 429 -2.42 2.07 -9.37
C VAL A 429 -3.64 1.45 -10.08
N PHE A 430 -4.41 0.61 -9.37
CA PHE A 430 -5.66 0.06 -9.90
C PHE A 430 -6.64 1.16 -10.35
N LEU A 431 -6.91 2.16 -9.52
CA LEU A 431 -7.85 3.24 -9.86
C LEU A 431 -7.38 4.04 -11.09
N ARG A 432 -6.08 4.31 -11.21
CA ARG A 432 -5.49 5.00 -12.37
C ARG A 432 -5.58 4.18 -13.65
N LEU A 433 -5.29 2.87 -13.57
CA LEU A 433 -5.47 1.95 -14.71
C LEU A 433 -6.94 1.88 -15.11
N ARG A 434 -7.87 1.78 -14.15
CA ARG A 434 -9.30 1.74 -14.43
C ARG A 434 -9.78 3.03 -15.12
N LYS A 435 -9.32 4.19 -14.66
CA LYS A 435 -9.60 5.48 -15.30
C LYS A 435 -9.12 5.49 -16.76
N ALA A 436 -7.91 4.97 -17.03
CA ALA A 436 -7.35 4.87 -18.37
C ALA A 436 -8.12 3.89 -19.26
N VAL A 437 -8.52 2.73 -18.74
CA VAL A 437 -9.36 1.76 -19.44
C VAL A 437 -10.69 2.40 -19.86
N ARG A 438 -11.39 3.10 -18.93
CA ARG A 438 -12.68 3.74 -19.23
C ARG A 438 -12.57 4.91 -20.21
N ARG A 439 -11.53 5.72 -20.13
CA ARG A 439 -11.43 6.98 -20.88
C ARG A 439 -10.59 6.88 -22.16
N ARG A 440 -9.65 5.93 -22.21
CA ARG A 440 -8.64 5.82 -23.28
C ARG A 440 -8.52 4.44 -23.89
N HIS A 441 -9.33 3.46 -23.42
CA HIS A 441 -9.29 2.08 -23.88
C HIS A 441 -7.92 1.41 -23.70
N LEU A 442 -7.23 1.72 -22.59
CA LEU A 442 -5.98 1.08 -22.19
C LEU A 442 -6.15 -0.43 -22.22
N GLN A 443 -5.22 -1.15 -22.87
CA GLN A 443 -5.13 -2.60 -22.82
C GLN A 443 -4.35 -3.04 -21.60
N VAL A 444 -4.92 -3.91 -20.77
CA VAL A 444 -4.26 -4.45 -19.57
C VAL A 444 -4.10 -5.94 -19.71
N PHE A 445 -2.87 -6.44 -19.53
CA PHE A 445 -2.53 -7.86 -19.55
C PHE A 445 -1.96 -8.27 -18.20
N SER A 446 -2.26 -9.48 -17.72
CA SER A 446 -1.74 -10.00 -16.46
C SER A 446 -1.18 -11.41 -16.62
N LEU A 447 0.06 -11.61 -16.18
CA LEU A 447 0.68 -12.93 -16.05
C LEU A 447 0.30 -13.51 -14.69
N ALA A 448 -0.68 -14.42 -14.67
CA ALA A 448 -1.17 -15.05 -13.45
C ALA A 448 -1.84 -16.41 -13.72
N ALA A 449 -2.08 -17.20 -12.68
CA ALA A 449 -2.79 -18.46 -12.81
C ALA A 449 -4.30 -18.30 -12.99
N LEU A 450 -4.87 -17.16 -12.56
CA LEU A 450 -6.29 -16.84 -12.63
C LEU A 450 -6.51 -15.34 -12.83
N ALA A 451 -7.66 -14.99 -13.40
CA ALA A 451 -8.09 -13.58 -13.44
C ALA A 451 -8.56 -13.14 -12.06
N SER A 452 -7.85 -12.17 -11.48
CA SER A 452 -8.27 -11.54 -10.23
C SER A 452 -9.54 -10.69 -10.42
N PRO A 453 -10.32 -10.42 -9.35
CA PRO A 453 -11.41 -9.45 -9.43
C PRO A 453 -10.96 -8.09 -9.98
N GLY A 454 -9.77 -7.63 -9.59
CA GLY A 454 -9.18 -6.40 -10.11
C GLY A 454 -8.95 -6.43 -11.61
N LEU A 455 -8.39 -7.51 -12.15
CA LEU A 455 -8.19 -7.67 -13.60
C LEU A 455 -9.52 -7.64 -14.36
N VAL A 456 -10.56 -8.32 -13.84
CA VAL A 456 -11.90 -8.32 -14.44
C VAL A 456 -12.48 -6.90 -14.48
N LYS A 457 -12.36 -6.12 -13.40
CA LYS A 457 -12.79 -4.71 -13.34
C LYS A 457 -12.03 -3.80 -14.31
N LEU A 458 -10.79 -4.14 -14.63
CA LEU A 458 -9.97 -3.47 -15.63
C LEU A 458 -10.31 -3.92 -17.08
N SER A 459 -11.27 -4.85 -17.27
CA SER A 459 -11.51 -5.51 -18.56
C SER A 459 -10.21 -6.05 -19.15
N GLY A 460 -9.28 -6.49 -18.28
CA GLY A 460 -7.96 -6.96 -18.65
C GLY A 460 -7.97 -8.40 -19.14
N GLU A 461 -6.93 -8.76 -19.84
CA GLU A 461 -6.73 -10.10 -20.39
C GLU A 461 -5.75 -10.89 -19.54
N LEU A 462 -6.14 -12.11 -19.17
CA LEU A 462 -5.29 -13.04 -18.46
C LEU A 462 -4.37 -13.77 -19.43
N LEU A 463 -3.07 -13.68 -19.23
CA LEU A 463 -2.06 -14.56 -19.79
C LEU A 463 -1.84 -15.71 -18.81
N ALA A 464 -2.66 -16.76 -18.93
CA ALA A 464 -2.68 -17.88 -17.99
C ALA A 464 -1.28 -18.50 -17.87
N THR A 465 -0.67 -18.35 -16.72
CA THR A 465 0.72 -18.75 -16.44
C THR A 465 0.72 -19.59 -15.17
N LEU A 466 1.40 -20.73 -15.20
CA LEU A 466 1.59 -21.54 -14.01
C LEU A 466 2.53 -20.82 -13.04
N PRO A 467 2.29 -20.93 -11.72
CA PRO A 467 3.22 -20.44 -10.71
C PRO A 467 4.62 -21.01 -10.91
N GLY A 468 5.63 -20.13 -11.01
CA GLY A 468 7.01 -20.50 -11.32
C GLY A 468 7.38 -20.47 -12.83
N ALA A 469 6.40 -20.30 -13.71
CA ALA A 469 6.63 -20.23 -15.17
C ALA A 469 6.70 -18.79 -15.71
N GLU A 470 6.64 -17.78 -14.84
CA GLU A 470 6.61 -16.36 -15.22
C GLU A 470 7.86 -15.94 -15.99
N ALA A 471 9.05 -16.46 -15.62
CA ALA A 471 10.30 -16.21 -16.34
C ALA A 471 10.23 -16.68 -17.80
N ALA A 472 9.68 -17.87 -18.03
CA ALA A 472 9.52 -18.42 -19.37
C ALA A 472 8.48 -17.63 -20.20
N ALA A 473 7.38 -17.23 -19.59
CA ALA A 473 6.35 -16.41 -20.21
C ALA A 473 6.89 -15.03 -20.66
N LEU A 474 7.62 -14.34 -19.78
CA LEU A 474 8.27 -13.06 -20.08
C LEU A 474 9.33 -13.21 -21.18
N THR A 475 10.09 -14.31 -21.17
CA THR A 475 11.07 -14.62 -22.20
C THR A 475 10.41 -14.87 -23.55
N ALA A 476 9.27 -15.57 -23.57
CA ALA A 476 8.50 -15.81 -24.78
C ALA A 476 7.95 -14.52 -25.39
N LEU A 477 7.47 -13.58 -24.54
CA LEU A 477 7.05 -12.25 -24.98
C LEU A 477 8.21 -11.43 -25.57
N ALA A 478 9.41 -11.52 -24.97
CA ALA A 478 10.59 -10.82 -25.46
C ALA A 478 11.08 -11.34 -26.84
N ALA A 479 10.72 -12.56 -27.20
CA ALA A 479 11.05 -13.19 -28.48
C ALA A 479 10.03 -12.91 -29.60
N VAL A 480 8.95 -12.17 -29.33
CA VAL A 480 7.95 -11.78 -30.35
C VAL A 480 8.58 -10.75 -31.31
N PRO A 481 8.65 -11.02 -32.63
CA PRO A 481 9.20 -10.07 -33.59
C PRO A 481 8.33 -8.80 -33.65
N VAL A 482 8.93 -7.63 -33.46
CA VAL A 482 8.27 -6.34 -33.68
C VAL A 482 8.26 -6.10 -35.20
N ARG A 483 7.10 -5.74 -35.76
CA ARG A 483 6.95 -5.48 -37.21
C ARG A 483 7.93 -4.42 -37.67
N GLY A 484 8.91 -4.79 -38.51
CA GLY A 484 9.82 -3.85 -39.17
C GLY A 484 11.31 -4.19 -39.04
N ASP A 485 11.71 -5.02 -38.14
CA ASP A 485 13.09 -5.47 -37.99
C ASP A 485 13.23 -6.93 -38.40
N ASP A 486 14.32 -7.28 -39.09
CA ASP A 486 14.70 -8.69 -39.33
C ASP A 486 14.80 -9.39 -37.95
N PRO A 487 14.28 -10.60 -37.80
CA PRO A 487 14.34 -11.32 -36.52
C PRO A 487 15.80 -11.37 -36.07
N PRO A 488 16.11 -11.07 -34.80
CA PRO A 488 17.46 -11.19 -34.29
C PRO A 488 17.95 -12.62 -34.51
N GLU A 489 19.16 -12.78 -35.05
CA GLU A 489 19.77 -14.10 -35.22
C GLU A 489 19.68 -14.88 -33.88
N PRO A 490 19.17 -16.13 -33.91
CA PRO A 490 19.10 -16.92 -32.70
C PRO A 490 20.54 -17.10 -32.14
N PRO A 491 20.72 -16.97 -30.80
CA PRO A 491 22.02 -17.16 -30.19
C PRO A 491 22.57 -18.55 -30.57
N ALA A 492 23.82 -18.61 -30.98
CA ALA A 492 24.50 -19.78 -31.55
C ALA A 492 24.72 -20.95 -30.56
N HIS A 493 24.12 -20.96 -29.41
CA HIS A 493 24.25 -22.01 -28.39
C HIS A 493 22.86 -22.59 -28.01
N GLY A 494 22.69 -23.84 -28.40
CA GLY A 494 21.73 -24.85 -27.91
C GLY A 494 20.28 -24.39 -27.86
N GLY A 495 19.52 -24.78 -28.87
CA GLY A 495 18.09 -24.51 -28.96
C GLY A 495 17.32 -25.06 -27.77
N ALA A 496 17.05 -24.20 -26.76
CA ALA A 496 15.99 -24.45 -25.81
C ALA A 496 14.66 -24.46 -26.58
N ALA A 497 13.91 -25.54 -26.48
CA ALA A 497 12.59 -25.66 -27.08
C ALA A 497 11.73 -24.47 -26.57
N ARG A 498 11.09 -23.76 -27.51
CA ARG A 498 10.15 -22.69 -27.20
C ARG A 498 9.17 -23.23 -26.16
N PRO A 499 9.01 -22.55 -24.99
CA PRO A 499 8.12 -23.07 -23.96
C PRO A 499 6.72 -23.25 -24.53
N PRO A 500 5.97 -24.30 -24.12
CA PRO A 500 4.65 -24.57 -24.65
C PRO A 500 3.73 -23.39 -24.31
N VAL A 501 3.33 -22.67 -25.36
CA VAL A 501 2.33 -21.60 -25.24
C VAL A 501 0.98 -22.27 -24.98
N PRO A 502 0.24 -21.89 -23.94
CA PRO A 502 -1.09 -22.42 -23.70
C PRO A 502 -1.99 -22.22 -24.94
N PRO A 503 -2.74 -23.22 -25.38
CA PRO A 503 -3.60 -23.10 -26.55
C PRO A 503 -4.67 -22.03 -26.32
N GLY A 504 -4.88 -21.17 -27.33
CA GLY A 504 -5.92 -20.12 -27.28
C GLY A 504 -5.47 -18.73 -26.86
N GLN A 505 -4.18 -18.50 -26.55
CA GLN A 505 -3.64 -17.18 -26.25
C GLN A 505 -2.89 -16.59 -27.44
N ASP A 506 -3.15 -15.32 -27.75
CA ASP A 506 -2.49 -14.59 -28.83
C ASP A 506 -1.27 -13.81 -28.32
N TRP A 507 -0.19 -14.54 -28.06
CA TRP A 507 1.09 -13.97 -27.59
C TRP A 507 1.70 -12.97 -28.58
N GLN A 508 1.44 -13.16 -29.91
CA GLN A 508 1.90 -12.22 -30.91
C GLN A 508 1.26 -10.85 -30.73
N ARG A 509 -0.06 -10.81 -30.61
CA ARG A 509 -0.80 -9.55 -30.37
C ARG A 509 -0.39 -8.87 -29.08
N VAL A 510 -0.18 -9.64 -27.99
CA VAL A 510 0.28 -9.09 -26.71
C VAL A 510 1.68 -8.51 -26.84
N GLY A 511 2.61 -9.22 -27.47
CA GLY A 511 3.96 -8.74 -27.74
C GLY A 511 3.96 -7.43 -28.56
N GLU A 512 3.14 -7.37 -29.62
CA GLU A 512 2.95 -6.14 -30.41
C GLU A 512 2.38 -4.99 -29.58
N ALA A 513 1.42 -5.27 -28.70
CA ALA A 513 0.84 -4.24 -27.80
C ALA A 513 1.87 -3.70 -26.79
N ILE A 514 2.70 -4.58 -26.22
CA ILE A 514 3.75 -4.19 -25.28
C ILE A 514 4.93 -3.48 -25.98
N ALA A 515 5.13 -3.72 -27.26
CA ALA A 515 6.11 -3.00 -28.08
C ALA A 515 5.60 -1.63 -28.57
N ALA A 516 4.34 -1.29 -28.33
CA ALA A 516 3.81 0.02 -28.69
C ALA A 516 4.49 1.16 -27.87
N PRO A 517 4.86 2.29 -28.52
CA PRO A 517 5.51 3.40 -27.82
C PRO A 517 4.71 3.89 -26.61
N GLY A 518 5.34 3.90 -25.43
CA GLY A 518 4.70 4.30 -24.17
C GLY A 518 4.05 3.15 -23.38
N ALA A 519 4.11 1.92 -23.87
CA ALA A 519 3.68 0.75 -23.10
C ALA A 519 4.50 0.58 -21.83
N VAL A 520 3.89 -0.03 -20.79
CA VAL A 520 4.49 -0.15 -19.46
C VAL A 520 4.44 -1.59 -18.96
N ILE A 521 5.52 -2.03 -18.33
CA ILE A 521 5.59 -3.29 -17.60
C ILE A 521 5.66 -2.95 -16.11
N LEU A 522 4.66 -3.38 -15.33
CA LEU A 522 4.62 -3.25 -13.88
C LEU A 522 5.03 -4.57 -13.24
N VAL A 523 6.08 -4.53 -12.42
CA VAL A 523 6.65 -5.69 -11.72
C VAL A 523 6.36 -5.58 -10.23
N GLY A 524 5.69 -6.59 -9.67
CA GLY A 524 5.43 -6.70 -8.23
C GLY A 524 6.50 -7.48 -7.46
N GLU A 525 6.42 -7.43 -6.13
CA GLU A 525 7.39 -8.11 -5.24
C GLU A 525 7.40 -9.63 -5.42
N ARG A 526 6.25 -10.22 -5.73
CA ARG A 526 6.10 -11.68 -5.91
C ARG A 526 6.99 -12.25 -7.02
N LEU A 527 7.33 -11.43 -8.02
CA LEU A 527 8.21 -11.88 -9.10
C LEU A 527 9.62 -12.24 -8.61
N ALA A 528 10.05 -11.70 -7.46
CA ALA A 528 11.31 -12.06 -6.83
C ALA A 528 11.36 -13.51 -6.29
N GLU A 529 10.20 -14.13 -6.08
CA GLU A 529 10.11 -15.55 -5.67
C GLU A 529 10.34 -16.52 -6.83
N VAL A 530 10.32 -16.03 -8.07
CA VAL A 530 10.46 -16.84 -9.27
C VAL A 530 11.86 -16.62 -9.90
N PRO A 531 12.78 -17.60 -9.83
CA PRO A 531 14.12 -17.45 -10.37
C PRO A 531 14.12 -17.08 -11.85
N GLY A 532 14.90 -16.06 -12.23
CA GLY A 532 15.04 -15.58 -13.61
C GLY A 532 13.91 -14.66 -14.08
N ALA A 533 12.85 -14.45 -13.29
CA ALA A 533 11.68 -13.69 -13.75
C ALA A 533 11.94 -12.17 -13.78
N LEU A 534 12.69 -11.64 -12.83
CA LEU A 534 13.09 -10.22 -12.84
C LEU A 534 14.05 -9.92 -13.99
N ALA A 535 15.01 -10.84 -14.26
CA ALA A 535 15.91 -10.75 -15.40
C ALA A 535 15.13 -10.77 -16.73
N ALA A 536 14.16 -11.67 -16.84
CA ALA A 536 13.30 -11.79 -18.03
C ALA A 536 12.43 -10.52 -18.23
N ALA A 537 11.91 -9.93 -17.15
CA ALA A 537 11.16 -8.67 -17.22
C ALA A 537 12.04 -7.51 -17.69
N ALA A 538 13.26 -7.38 -17.16
CA ALA A 538 14.23 -6.38 -17.61
C ALA A 538 14.59 -6.56 -19.09
N ARG A 539 14.82 -7.81 -19.54
CA ARG A 539 15.09 -8.13 -20.94
C ARG A 539 13.90 -7.83 -21.85
N LEU A 540 12.67 -8.15 -21.42
CA LEU A 540 11.45 -7.82 -22.18
C LEU A 540 11.33 -6.30 -22.35
N ALA A 541 11.59 -5.50 -21.30
CA ALA A 541 11.54 -4.07 -21.40
C ALA A 541 12.54 -3.50 -22.43
N VAL A 542 13.77 -4.05 -22.48
CA VAL A 542 14.77 -3.67 -23.48
C VAL A 542 14.35 -4.11 -24.89
N ALA A 543 13.89 -5.34 -25.06
CA ALA A 543 13.52 -5.89 -26.34
C ALA A 543 12.30 -5.22 -26.98
N SER A 544 11.28 -4.87 -26.15
CA SER A 544 10.04 -4.23 -26.60
C SER A 544 10.11 -2.70 -26.65
N GLY A 545 11.07 -2.09 -25.95
CA GLY A 545 11.10 -0.64 -25.72
C GLY A 545 10.05 -0.16 -24.70
N ALA A 546 9.36 -1.06 -24.03
CA ALA A 546 8.40 -0.72 -22.99
C ALA A 546 9.11 -0.17 -21.74
N ARG A 547 8.45 0.74 -21.03
CA ARG A 547 8.97 1.31 -19.78
C ARG A 547 8.72 0.34 -18.64
N LEU A 548 9.74 0.10 -17.83
CA LEU A 548 9.69 -0.83 -16.70
C LEU A 548 9.53 -0.06 -15.39
N ALA A 549 8.63 -0.53 -14.51
CA ALA A 549 8.50 0.00 -13.16
C ALA A 549 8.30 -1.12 -12.14
N TRP A 550 8.98 -1.00 -11.01
CA TRP A 550 8.82 -1.85 -9.86
C TRP A 550 7.82 -1.23 -8.87
N VAL A 551 6.82 -2.00 -8.48
CA VAL A 551 5.78 -1.60 -7.55
C VAL A 551 5.90 -2.46 -6.29
N PRO A 552 6.61 -2.00 -5.26
CA PRO A 552 6.69 -2.73 -4.00
C PRO A 552 5.35 -2.65 -3.25
N ARG A 553 5.09 -3.63 -2.41
CA ARG A 553 3.84 -3.67 -1.64
C ARG A 553 3.87 -2.71 -0.44
N ARG A 554 4.98 -2.57 0.25
CA ARG A 554 5.09 -1.76 1.48
C ARG A 554 5.51 -0.33 1.20
N ALA A 555 4.99 0.62 1.97
CA ALA A 555 5.17 2.06 1.75
C ALA A 555 6.63 2.54 1.80
N GLY A 556 7.46 1.91 2.63
CA GLY A 556 8.85 2.33 2.86
C GLY A 556 9.88 1.68 1.94
N GLU A 557 9.54 0.60 1.22
CA GLU A 557 10.54 -0.18 0.47
C GLU A 557 11.25 0.62 -0.61
N ARG A 558 10.52 1.43 -1.38
CA ARG A 558 11.14 2.29 -2.40
C ARG A 558 12.10 3.31 -1.77
N GLY A 559 11.71 3.91 -0.64
CA GLY A 559 12.57 4.82 0.12
C GLY A 559 13.80 4.14 0.69
N ALA A 560 13.66 2.91 1.19
CA ALA A 560 14.78 2.13 1.73
C ALA A 560 15.80 1.74 0.65
N VAL A 561 15.37 1.47 -0.58
CA VAL A 561 16.28 1.29 -1.74
C VAL A 561 17.06 2.57 -2.00
N GLU A 562 16.41 3.73 -2.01
CA GLU A 562 17.09 5.02 -2.20
C GLU A 562 18.00 5.38 -1.03
N ALA A 563 17.67 4.97 0.19
CA ALA A 563 18.48 5.14 1.39
C ALA A 563 19.73 4.23 1.42
N GLY A 564 19.80 3.22 0.55
CA GLY A 564 20.89 2.25 0.56
C GLY A 564 20.80 1.20 1.67
N ALA A 565 19.57 0.88 2.15
CA ALA A 565 19.34 -0.14 3.15
C ALA A 565 19.28 -1.55 2.53
N LEU A 566 20.27 -1.87 1.69
CA LEU A 566 20.49 -3.14 1.00
C LEU A 566 21.98 -3.53 1.11
N PRO A 567 22.30 -4.83 1.13
CA PRO A 567 23.67 -5.30 1.36
C PRO A 567 24.70 -4.80 0.34
N GLY A 568 24.34 -4.72 -0.92
CA GLY A 568 25.20 -4.32 -2.03
C GLY A 568 25.05 -2.86 -2.46
N LEU A 569 24.17 -2.07 -1.81
CA LEU A 569 23.89 -0.69 -2.19
C LEU A 569 24.16 0.32 -1.07
N LEU A 570 24.80 1.41 -1.45
CA LEU A 570 24.88 2.66 -0.72
C LEU A 570 23.80 3.63 -1.21
N PRO A 571 23.57 4.76 -0.53
CA PRO A 571 22.50 5.70 -0.87
C PRO A 571 22.48 6.13 -2.35
N ILE A 572 21.27 6.28 -2.89
CA ILE A 572 20.97 6.75 -4.25
C ILE A 572 21.66 5.87 -5.31
N GLY A 573 21.59 4.56 -5.14
CA GLY A 573 22.01 3.56 -6.13
C GLY A 573 23.51 3.44 -6.34
N ARG A 574 24.33 3.82 -5.38
CA ARG A 574 25.78 3.66 -5.40
C ARG A 574 26.17 2.22 -5.03
N PRO A 575 26.92 1.48 -5.86
CA PRO A 575 27.30 0.10 -5.52
C PRO A 575 28.33 0.06 -4.38
N VAL A 576 28.16 -0.84 -3.42
CA VAL A 576 29.15 -1.12 -2.38
C VAL A 576 30.48 -1.59 -2.98
N SER A 577 30.43 -2.37 -4.05
CA SER A 577 31.63 -2.88 -4.74
C SER A 577 32.48 -1.81 -5.43
N ASP A 578 31.90 -0.63 -5.75
CA ASP A 578 32.62 0.46 -6.44
C ASP A 578 33.44 1.32 -5.44
N PRO A 579 34.79 1.38 -5.55
CA PRO A 579 35.59 2.15 -4.64
C PRO A 579 35.32 3.67 -4.67
N ALA A 580 34.93 4.22 -5.84
CA ALA A 580 34.61 5.64 -5.96
C ALA A 580 33.27 5.97 -5.27
N ALA A 581 32.28 5.11 -5.41
CA ALA A 581 31.02 5.22 -4.71
C ALA A 581 31.20 5.21 -3.19
N ARG A 582 32.02 4.26 -2.66
CA ARG A 582 32.33 4.21 -1.23
C ARG A 582 33.07 5.45 -0.75
N ALA A 583 34.08 5.93 -1.52
CA ALA A 583 34.83 7.12 -1.16
C ALA A 583 33.97 8.39 -1.12
N GLU A 584 32.98 8.50 -2.03
CA GLU A 584 32.02 9.62 -2.05
C GLU A 584 31.15 9.61 -0.81
N VAL A 585 30.57 8.47 -0.47
CA VAL A 585 29.69 8.31 0.72
C VAL A 585 30.49 8.42 2.03
N ALA A 586 31.70 7.81 2.09
CA ALA A 586 32.59 7.94 3.25
C ALA A 586 32.91 9.41 3.56
N ARG A 587 33.22 10.20 2.53
CA ARG A 587 33.47 11.64 2.69
C ARG A 587 32.24 12.38 3.21
N ALA A 588 31.05 12.09 2.67
CA ALA A 588 29.81 12.70 3.12
C ALA A 588 29.50 12.34 4.58
N TRP A 589 29.84 11.12 5.00
CA TRP A 589 29.66 10.63 6.37
C TRP A 589 30.83 10.92 7.33
N GLY A 590 31.83 11.67 6.88
CA GLY A 590 33.00 12.01 7.70
C GLY A 590 33.87 10.82 8.09
N LYS A 591 33.94 9.76 7.27
CA LYS A 591 34.72 8.55 7.48
C LYS A 591 35.85 8.42 6.51
N SER A 592 36.92 7.74 6.91
CA SER A 592 38.08 7.46 6.06
C SER A 592 37.77 6.35 5.03
N SER A 593 36.95 5.38 5.41
CA SER A 593 36.56 4.27 4.56
C SER A 593 35.22 3.67 5.01
N LEU A 594 34.61 2.86 4.16
CA LEU A 594 33.41 2.03 4.42
C LEU A 594 33.73 0.59 4.03
N PRO A 595 32.99 -0.40 4.61
CA PRO A 595 33.15 -1.81 4.23
C PRO A 595 32.99 -2.00 2.72
N GLY A 596 33.92 -2.72 2.09
CA GLY A 596 34.03 -2.82 0.62
C GLY A 596 33.36 -4.06 0.02
N THR A 597 33.06 -5.06 0.81
CA THR A 597 32.42 -6.29 0.36
C THR A 597 30.91 -6.17 0.58
N PRO A 598 30.07 -6.51 -0.41
CA PRO A 598 28.61 -6.64 -0.19
C PRO A 598 28.32 -7.54 1.00
N GLY A 599 27.31 -7.17 1.78
CA GLY A 599 26.87 -7.93 2.94
C GLY A 599 25.96 -9.09 2.59
N ARG A 600 25.46 -9.74 3.63
CA ARG A 600 24.44 -10.79 3.55
C ARG A 600 23.05 -10.14 3.43
N ASP A 601 22.17 -10.77 2.65
CA ASP A 601 20.73 -10.41 2.64
C ASP A 601 20.03 -10.95 3.88
N THR A 602 18.74 -10.67 4.03
CA THR A 602 17.94 -11.10 5.19
C THR A 602 18.05 -12.60 5.47
N GLN A 603 18.02 -13.45 4.42
CA GLN A 603 18.15 -14.90 4.59
C GLN A 603 19.56 -15.28 5.04
N GLY A 604 20.59 -14.66 4.46
CA GLY A 604 21.98 -14.87 4.83
C GLY A 604 22.31 -14.40 6.24
N ILE A 605 21.74 -13.26 6.68
CA ILE A 605 21.87 -12.76 8.06
C ILE A 605 21.25 -13.75 9.05
N LEU A 606 20.03 -14.21 8.78
CA LEU A 606 19.33 -15.19 9.63
C LEU A 606 20.05 -16.54 9.65
N ALA A 607 20.54 -17.02 8.52
CA ALA A 607 21.31 -18.25 8.45
C ALA A 607 22.62 -18.15 9.27
N ALA A 608 23.36 -17.06 9.14
CA ALA A 608 24.59 -16.81 9.91
C ALA A 608 24.31 -16.68 11.42
N ALA A 609 23.20 -16.05 11.82
CA ALA A 609 22.80 -15.98 13.22
C ALA A 609 22.42 -17.38 13.77
N ALA A 610 21.71 -18.19 12.99
CA ALA A 610 21.29 -19.54 13.39
C ALA A 610 22.46 -20.50 13.64
N VAL A 611 23.60 -20.32 12.99
CA VAL A 611 24.83 -21.13 13.19
C VAL A 611 25.87 -20.47 14.10
N GLY A 612 25.52 -19.31 14.69
CA GLY A 612 26.38 -18.60 15.64
C GLY A 612 27.58 -17.87 15.00
N GLU A 613 27.50 -17.51 13.73
CA GLU A 613 28.52 -16.69 13.06
C GLU A 613 28.40 -15.20 13.40
N LEU A 614 27.18 -14.72 13.74
CA LEU A 614 26.94 -13.35 14.16
C LEU A 614 26.87 -13.22 15.67
N GLY A 615 27.49 -12.16 16.20
CA GLY A 615 27.48 -11.83 17.62
C GLY A 615 26.23 -11.08 18.07
N ALA A 616 25.55 -10.39 17.17
CA ALA A 616 24.33 -9.67 17.48
C ALA A 616 23.41 -9.46 16.27
N LEU A 617 22.14 -9.18 16.57
CA LEU A 617 21.14 -8.72 15.61
C LEU A 617 20.52 -7.39 16.07
N VAL A 618 20.27 -6.49 15.11
CA VAL A 618 19.37 -5.34 15.26
C VAL A 618 18.13 -5.60 14.39
N VAL A 619 16.95 -5.72 15.00
CA VAL A 619 15.71 -6.10 14.30
C VAL A 619 14.67 -5.02 14.51
N ALA A 620 14.17 -4.43 13.42
CA ALA A 620 13.28 -3.29 13.47
C ALA A 620 12.05 -3.47 12.59
N GLY A 621 10.86 -3.50 13.21
CA GLY A 621 9.58 -3.59 12.50
C GLY A 621 9.47 -4.81 11.59
N VAL A 622 10.07 -5.95 11.99
CA VAL A 622 10.04 -7.21 11.24
C VAL A 622 9.04 -8.16 11.87
N ASP A 623 8.11 -8.65 11.05
CA ASP A 623 7.24 -9.75 11.46
C ASP A 623 7.81 -11.08 10.89
N PRO A 624 8.24 -12.02 11.74
CA PRO A 624 8.76 -13.31 11.27
C PRO A 624 7.77 -14.10 10.41
N ALA A 625 6.46 -13.86 10.57
CA ALA A 625 5.42 -14.50 9.75
C ALA A 625 5.44 -14.05 8.27
N ASP A 626 6.04 -12.92 7.96
CA ASP A 626 6.23 -12.41 6.59
C ASP A 626 7.45 -13.05 5.90
N LEU A 627 8.36 -13.71 6.65
CA LEU A 627 9.59 -14.29 6.10
C LEU A 627 9.34 -15.64 5.41
N PRO A 628 10.25 -16.08 4.51
CA PRO A 628 10.11 -17.33 3.78
C PRO A 628 9.97 -18.57 4.69
N ASP A 629 10.75 -18.64 5.77
CA ASP A 629 10.66 -19.65 6.84
C ASP A 629 10.54 -18.97 8.20
N PRO A 630 9.31 -18.71 8.67
CA PRO A 630 9.05 -18.07 9.95
C PRO A 630 9.68 -18.78 11.16
N ARG A 631 9.70 -20.14 11.13
CA ARG A 631 10.25 -20.94 12.22
C ARG A 631 11.77 -20.86 12.27
N ALA A 632 12.44 -20.92 11.11
CA ALA A 632 13.89 -20.74 11.04
C ALA A 632 14.29 -19.32 11.46
N ALA A 633 13.51 -18.31 11.08
CA ALA A 633 13.77 -16.94 11.49
C ALA A 633 13.66 -16.75 13.01
N LEU A 634 12.64 -17.30 13.65
CA LEU A 634 12.52 -17.26 15.10
C LEU A 634 13.67 -17.98 15.80
N ARG A 635 14.06 -19.18 15.31
CA ARG A 635 15.22 -19.89 15.86
C ARG A 635 16.53 -19.07 15.69
N ALA A 636 16.72 -18.41 14.56
CA ALA A 636 17.88 -17.58 14.33
C ALA A 636 17.98 -16.41 15.33
N ILE A 637 16.83 -15.75 15.60
CA ILE A 637 16.74 -14.69 16.60
C ILE A 637 17.00 -15.23 18.02
N GLU A 638 16.49 -16.41 18.36
CA GLU A 638 16.74 -17.08 19.65
C GLU A 638 18.20 -17.52 19.85
N THR A 639 18.87 -17.86 18.75
CA THR A 639 20.27 -18.34 18.79
C THR A 639 21.27 -17.19 18.82
N ALA A 640 20.90 -16.02 18.33
CA ALA A 640 21.77 -14.87 18.32
C ALA A 640 22.19 -14.48 19.75
N PRO A 641 23.50 -14.28 20.03
CA PRO A 641 23.99 -14.02 21.39
C PRO A 641 23.47 -12.71 22.00
N PHE A 642 23.10 -11.74 21.17
CA PHE A 642 22.55 -10.45 21.61
C PHE A 642 21.59 -9.88 20.57
N VAL A 643 20.39 -9.46 20.98
CA VAL A 643 19.35 -8.94 20.08
C VAL A 643 18.82 -7.62 20.59
N VAL A 644 18.90 -6.59 19.73
CA VAL A 644 18.27 -5.29 19.94
C VAL A 644 17.05 -5.16 19.03
N SER A 645 15.88 -4.94 19.62
CA SER A 645 14.63 -4.73 18.88
C SER A 645 14.17 -3.28 18.94
N LEU A 646 13.83 -2.69 17.78
CA LEU A 646 13.15 -1.42 17.68
C LEU A 646 11.73 -1.68 17.17
N GLU A 647 10.73 -1.55 18.05
CA GLU A 647 9.39 -2.03 17.71
C GLU A 647 8.29 -1.09 18.25
N LEU A 648 7.17 -1.07 17.55
CA LEU A 648 5.99 -0.31 17.92
C LEU A 648 5.19 -0.98 19.02
N ARG A 649 5.05 -2.30 18.96
CA ARG A 649 4.19 -3.13 19.80
C ARG A 649 4.91 -4.43 20.16
N ALA A 650 4.53 -5.04 21.27
CA ALA A 650 5.05 -6.36 21.64
C ALA A 650 4.87 -7.38 20.49
N SER A 651 5.87 -8.20 20.25
CA SER A 651 5.91 -9.12 19.09
C SER A 651 6.77 -10.35 19.43
N ALA A 652 6.71 -11.37 18.55
CA ALA A 652 7.56 -12.55 18.68
C ALA A 652 9.06 -12.22 18.66
N VAL A 653 9.45 -11.10 18.06
CA VAL A 653 10.83 -10.58 18.08
C VAL A 653 11.14 -9.96 19.44
N THR A 654 10.27 -9.08 19.96
CA THR A 654 10.48 -8.44 21.26
C THR A 654 10.58 -9.45 22.39
N ASP A 655 9.80 -10.52 22.33
CA ASP A 655 9.83 -11.60 23.33
C ASP A 655 11.19 -12.32 23.42
N ARG A 656 12.02 -12.21 22.39
CA ARG A 656 13.34 -12.83 22.24
C ARG A 656 14.50 -11.85 22.37
N ALA A 657 14.21 -10.54 22.33
CA ALA A 657 15.24 -9.51 22.38
C ALA A 657 15.82 -9.32 23.78
N ASP A 658 17.07 -8.91 23.87
CA ASP A 658 17.75 -8.50 25.11
C ASP A 658 17.42 -7.04 25.46
N VAL A 659 17.31 -6.19 24.43
CA VAL A 659 16.91 -4.79 24.57
C VAL A 659 15.81 -4.46 23.58
N VAL A 660 14.74 -3.82 24.07
CA VAL A 660 13.61 -3.37 23.25
C VAL A 660 13.43 -1.87 23.38
N PHE A 661 13.40 -1.17 22.27
CA PHE A 661 13.10 0.27 22.20
C PHE A 661 11.72 0.53 21.61
N PRO A 662 10.86 1.32 22.29
CA PRO A 662 9.58 1.76 21.75
C PRO A 662 9.80 2.84 20.69
N VAL A 663 9.36 2.58 19.45
CA VAL A 663 9.48 3.55 18.36
C VAL A 663 8.18 4.26 18.05
N ALA A 664 8.30 5.45 17.45
CA ALA A 664 7.18 6.30 17.08
C ALA A 664 6.40 5.72 15.89
N ALA A 665 5.06 5.71 16.00
CA ALA A 665 4.18 5.43 14.86
C ALA A 665 4.21 6.58 13.84
N VAL A 666 3.73 6.34 12.62
CA VAL A 666 3.74 7.36 11.55
C VAL A 666 3.00 8.64 11.95
N ALA A 667 1.89 8.54 12.66
CA ALA A 667 1.17 9.72 13.17
C ALA A 667 1.94 10.51 14.25
N GLU A 668 2.99 9.94 14.85
CA GLU A 668 3.76 10.47 15.98
C GLU A 668 5.11 11.07 15.55
N LYS A 669 5.48 10.95 14.29
CA LYS A 669 6.77 11.43 13.75
C LYS A 669 6.60 12.20 12.44
N ALA A 670 7.60 12.99 12.09
CA ALA A 670 7.77 13.55 10.76
C ALA A 670 8.61 12.60 9.92
N GLY A 671 8.38 12.57 8.61
CA GLY A 671 9.14 11.74 7.70
C GLY A 671 8.71 11.89 6.25
N THR A 672 9.31 11.04 5.40
CA THR A 672 9.01 10.98 3.96
C THR A 672 8.81 9.53 3.55
N PHE A 673 7.73 9.24 2.84
CA PHE A 673 7.63 8.01 2.05
C PHE A 673 7.93 8.31 0.58
N VAL A 674 8.71 7.45 -0.05
CA VAL A 674 8.94 7.50 -1.50
C VAL A 674 8.03 6.45 -2.12
N ASN A 675 7.11 6.88 -2.99
CA ASN A 675 6.18 5.95 -3.63
C ASN A 675 6.84 5.13 -4.74
N TRP A 676 6.10 4.20 -5.34
CA TRP A 676 6.61 3.34 -6.42
C TRP A 676 7.16 4.12 -7.64
N GLU A 677 6.63 5.33 -7.93
CA GLU A 677 7.18 6.19 -9.00
C GLU A 677 8.59 6.68 -8.70
N GLY A 678 8.99 6.79 -7.42
CA GLY A 678 10.16 7.51 -6.94
C GLY A 678 9.84 8.92 -6.43
N ARG A 679 8.56 9.25 -6.24
CA ARG A 679 8.07 10.55 -5.75
C ARG A 679 8.05 10.59 -4.23
N GLY A 680 8.75 11.54 -3.63
CA GLY A 680 8.74 11.78 -2.19
C GLY A 680 7.44 12.41 -1.72
N GLY A 681 6.93 11.92 -0.60
CA GLY A 681 5.79 12.44 0.13
C GLY A 681 6.15 12.74 1.58
N SER A 682 6.47 13.99 1.92
CA SER A 682 6.79 14.40 3.28
C SER A 682 5.54 14.69 4.10
N PHE A 683 5.61 14.43 5.39
CA PHE A 683 4.53 14.67 6.36
C PHE A 683 5.11 15.07 7.72
N GLY A 684 4.30 15.75 8.52
CA GLY A 684 4.62 16.12 9.90
C GLY A 684 3.95 15.19 10.91
N ALA A 685 4.39 15.26 12.17
CA ALA A 685 3.73 14.56 13.27
C ALA A 685 2.33 15.13 13.51
N ALA A 686 1.32 14.25 13.54
CA ALA A 686 -0.05 14.60 13.92
C ALA A 686 -0.28 14.49 15.44
N LEU A 687 0.49 13.64 16.12
CA LEU A 687 0.44 13.39 17.54
C LEU A 687 1.79 13.72 18.19
N ARG A 688 1.76 14.05 19.48
CA ARG A 688 2.96 14.14 20.33
C ARG A 688 2.85 13.10 21.44
N VAL A 689 3.77 12.14 21.41
CA VAL A 689 3.88 11.08 22.42
C VAL A 689 5.29 11.15 23.01
N PRO A 690 5.47 11.75 24.20
CA PRO A 690 6.80 12.01 24.77
C PRO A 690 7.59 10.76 25.13
N GLU A 691 6.91 9.65 25.32
CA GLU A 691 7.46 8.38 25.80
C GLU A 691 8.24 7.63 24.72
N VAL A 692 7.93 7.86 23.44
CA VAL A 692 8.54 7.16 22.32
C VAL A 692 9.50 8.04 21.54
N ARG A 693 10.38 7.44 20.75
CA ARG A 693 11.36 8.12 19.89
C ARG A 693 11.29 7.60 18.46
N THR A 694 11.81 8.36 17.52
CA THR A 694 11.98 7.86 16.14
C THR A 694 13.12 6.83 16.09
N ASP A 695 13.09 5.92 15.15
CA ASP A 695 14.17 4.96 14.88
C ASP A 695 15.51 5.71 14.71
N LEU A 696 15.50 6.76 13.90
CA LEU A 696 16.67 7.62 13.67
C LEU A 696 17.28 8.13 14.98
N TYR A 697 16.45 8.60 15.94
CA TYR A 697 16.92 9.06 17.23
C TYR A 697 17.56 7.94 18.04
N VAL A 698 16.90 6.77 18.11
CA VAL A 698 17.38 5.62 18.88
C VAL A 698 18.75 5.15 18.35
N LEU A 699 18.87 5.00 17.03
CA LEU A 699 20.13 4.60 16.38
C LEU A 699 21.25 5.62 16.60
N GLY A 700 20.93 6.91 16.51
CA GLY A 700 21.89 7.98 16.83
C GLY A 700 22.35 7.92 18.28
N ALA A 701 21.43 7.75 19.22
CA ALA A 701 21.75 7.68 20.65
C ALA A 701 22.55 6.41 21.02
N ILE A 702 22.28 5.26 20.40
CA ILE A 702 23.11 4.05 20.57
C ILE A 702 24.52 4.30 20.02
N ALA A 703 24.62 4.89 18.83
CA ALA A 703 25.92 5.19 18.22
C ALA A 703 26.73 6.18 19.07
N ASP A 704 26.11 7.22 19.63
CA ASP A 704 26.76 8.17 20.53
C ASP A 704 27.32 7.48 21.79
N GLN A 705 26.59 6.48 22.34
CA GLN A 705 27.10 5.64 23.45
C GLN A 705 28.28 4.73 23.03
N MET A 706 28.44 4.48 21.73
CA MET A 706 29.58 3.73 21.16
C MET A 706 30.75 4.65 20.72
N ASP A 707 30.75 5.93 21.13
CA ASP A 707 31.67 6.98 20.67
C ASP A 707 31.66 7.18 19.14
N VAL A 708 30.53 6.95 18.50
CA VAL A 708 30.34 7.12 17.06
C VAL A 708 29.21 8.11 16.78
N HIS A 709 29.55 9.27 16.27
CA HIS A 709 28.54 10.28 15.95
C HIS A 709 28.00 10.10 14.52
N LEU A 710 26.67 9.90 14.38
CA LEU A 710 26.02 9.75 13.07
C LEU A 710 25.71 11.09 12.39
N GLY A 711 25.60 12.19 13.13
CA GLY A 711 25.29 13.51 12.57
C GLY A 711 23.84 13.64 12.06
N LEU A 712 22.91 12.86 12.59
CA LEU A 712 21.51 12.82 12.17
C LEU A 712 20.58 13.20 13.35
N PRO A 713 20.49 14.49 13.74
CA PRO A 713 19.67 14.91 14.88
C PRO A 713 18.16 14.75 14.61
N ASP A 714 17.73 14.85 13.36
CA ASP A 714 16.32 14.78 12.98
C ASP A 714 16.14 14.38 11.50
N ALA A 715 14.89 14.22 11.09
CA ALA A 715 14.54 13.83 9.73
C ALA A 715 14.95 14.88 8.68
N GLU A 716 15.01 16.16 9.03
CA GLU A 716 15.41 17.21 8.09
C GLU A 716 16.90 17.12 7.78
N ALA A 717 17.74 16.88 8.78
CA ALA A 717 19.18 16.67 8.62
C ALA A 717 19.47 15.43 7.75
N ALA A 718 18.74 14.32 7.99
CA ALA A 718 18.87 13.11 7.18
C ALA A 718 18.52 13.37 5.70
N ARG A 719 17.44 14.09 5.43
CA ARG A 719 17.07 14.48 4.06
C ARG A 719 18.10 15.40 3.42
N ALA A 720 18.61 16.37 4.17
CA ALA A 720 19.60 17.32 3.68
C ALA A 720 20.91 16.60 3.31
N GLU A 721 21.38 15.69 4.16
CA GLU A 721 22.58 14.89 3.89
C GLU A 721 22.38 13.97 2.67
N LEU A 722 21.23 13.29 2.59
CA LEU A 722 20.90 12.44 1.44
C LEU A 722 20.79 13.26 0.14
N ALA A 723 20.19 14.44 0.18
CA ALA A 723 20.11 15.35 -0.98
C ALA A 723 21.48 15.88 -1.40
N ALA A 724 22.38 16.15 -0.45
CA ALA A 724 23.74 16.61 -0.72
C ALA A 724 24.61 15.57 -1.44
N LEU A 725 24.34 14.27 -1.24
CA LEU A 725 24.99 13.20 -2.01
C LEU A 725 24.67 13.29 -3.51
N GLY A 726 23.50 13.78 -3.88
CA GLY A 726 23.09 13.95 -5.27
C GLY A 726 23.03 12.63 -6.06
N THR A 727 22.78 12.73 -7.35
CA THR A 727 22.63 11.57 -8.23
C THR A 727 23.99 10.90 -8.51
N TRP A 728 24.05 9.57 -8.38
CA TRP A 728 25.22 8.79 -8.78
C TRP A 728 25.45 8.85 -10.29
N ARG A 729 26.66 9.18 -10.70
CA ARG A 729 27.08 9.30 -12.11
C ARG A 729 28.09 8.24 -12.55
N GLY A 730 28.51 7.36 -11.63
CA GLY A 730 29.40 6.24 -11.94
C GLY A 730 28.70 5.07 -12.60
N ALA A 731 29.42 3.98 -12.80
CA ALA A 731 28.89 2.75 -13.36
C ALA A 731 27.75 2.19 -12.49
N ARG A 732 26.72 1.70 -13.13
CA ARG A 732 25.62 0.97 -12.48
C ARG A 732 25.82 -0.53 -12.67
N PRO A 733 25.34 -1.34 -11.74
CA PRO A 733 25.27 -2.78 -11.97
C PRO A 733 24.46 -3.07 -13.24
N GLU A 734 24.88 -4.12 -13.95
CA GLU A 734 24.10 -4.65 -15.06
C GLU A 734 22.83 -5.35 -14.52
N PRO A 735 21.71 -5.35 -15.28
CA PRO A 735 20.55 -6.17 -14.94
C PRO A 735 20.95 -7.65 -14.78
N PRO A 736 20.24 -8.41 -13.93
CA PRO A 736 20.57 -9.81 -13.74
C PRO A 736 20.47 -10.59 -15.06
N GLU A 737 21.34 -11.57 -15.25
CA GLU A 737 21.32 -12.45 -16.41
C GLU A 737 20.14 -13.41 -16.33
N VAL A 738 19.49 -13.63 -17.48
CA VAL A 738 18.43 -14.64 -17.57
C VAL A 738 19.06 -16.02 -17.42
N ARG A 739 18.73 -16.71 -16.36
CA ARG A 739 19.09 -18.11 -16.14
C ARG A 739 17.93 -19.00 -16.55
N ASP A 740 18.20 -20.06 -17.29
CA ASP A 740 17.20 -21.08 -17.55
C ASP A 740 16.83 -21.74 -16.22
N SER A 741 15.66 -21.43 -15.72
CA SER A 741 15.11 -22.14 -14.56
C SER A 741 14.45 -23.42 -15.07
N PRO A 742 14.84 -24.60 -14.58
CA PRO A 742 14.11 -25.80 -14.89
C PRO A 742 12.67 -25.62 -14.42
N LEU A 743 11.72 -25.67 -15.35
CA LEU A 743 10.29 -25.73 -15.02
C LEU A 743 10.09 -27.00 -14.19
N THR A 744 10.02 -26.86 -12.87
CA THR A 744 9.49 -27.92 -11.99
C THR A 744 7.98 -27.93 -12.17
N GLY A 745 7.55 -28.49 -13.30
CA GLY A 745 6.12 -28.83 -13.45
C GLY A 745 5.74 -29.92 -12.46
N PRO A 746 4.45 -30.08 -12.13
CA PRO A 746 4.00 -31.19 -11.30
C PRO A 746 4.52 -32.48 -11.94
N GLY A 747 5.36 -33.20 -11.20
CA GLY A 747 5.89 -34.49 -11.66
C GLY A 747 4.71 -35.42 -11.98
N THR A 748 4.87 -36.28 -12.95
CA THR A 748 3.87 -37.30 -13.32
C THR A 748 3.66 -38.36 -12.24
N SER A 749 4.29 -38.20 -11.08
CA SER A 749 4.24 -39.09 -9.93
C SER A 749 3.09 -38.71 -8.98
N SER A 750 2.04 -39.46 -9.01
CA SER A 750 0.94 -39.62 -8.05
C SER A 750 -0.38 -38.85 -8.25
N GLY A 751 -0.51 -37.88 -9.13
CA GLY A 751 -1.82 -37.25 -9.47
C GLY A 751 -2.51 -36.47 -8.34
N ARG A 752 -1.81 -36.18 -7.23
CA ARG A 752 -2.33 -35.47 -6.04
C ARG A 752 -1.51 -34.26 -5.62
N GLU A 753 -0.56 -33.83 -6.43
CA GLU A 753 0.29 -32.67 -6.20
C GLU A 753 -0.16 -31.51 -7.09
N TYR A 754 -0.26 -30.32 -6.50
CA TYR A 754 -0.74 -29.09 -7.13
C TYR A 754 0.23 -27.95 -6.85
N LEU A 755 0.33 -26.99 -7.77
CA LEU A 755 1.11 -25.78 -7.58
C LEU A 755 0.33 -24.76 -6.76
N LEU A 756 0.96 -24.16 -5.77
CA LEU A 756 0.39 -23.09 -4.96
C LEU A 756 0.58 -21.74 -5.67
N SER A 757 -0.50 -21.03 -5.95
CA SER A 757 -0.51 -19.62 -6.32
C SER A 757 -0.94 -18.80 -5.12
N THR A 758 -0.26 -17.71 -4.80
CA THR A 758 -0.62 -16.89 -3.66
C THR A 758 -0.23 -15.43 -3.86
N TRP A 759 -1.02 -14.51 -3.28
CA TRP A 759 -0.70 -13.10 -3.10
C TRP A 759 -1.45 -12.51 -1.91
N HIS A 760 -0.98 -11.36 -1.41
CA HIS A 760 -1.64 -10.65 -0.32
C HIS A 760 -2.91 -9.94 -0.82
N GLN A 761 -4.03 -10.18 -0.17
CA GLN A 761 -5.22 -9.35 -0.33
C GLN A 761 -5.02 -8.01 0.40
N LEU A 762 -5.77 -6.97 0.00
CA LEU A 762 -5.66 -5.65 0.63
C LEU A 762 -5.98 -5.69 2.12
N LEU A 763 -7.07 -6.35 2.48
CA LEU A 763 -7.47 -6.60 3.86
C LEU A 763 -7.05 -8.02 4.23
N ASP A 764 -6.02 -8.12 5.03
CA ASP A 764 -5.37 -9.35 5.47
C ASP A 764 -5.29 -9.39 7.01
N SER A 765 -4.56 -10.36 7.58
CA SER A 765 -4.30 -10.46 9.01
C SER A 765 -3.11 -9.64 9.49
N GLY A 766 -2.60 -8.72 8.69
CA GLY A 766 -1.44 -7.90 9.02
C GLY A 766 -1.68 -6.98 10.23
N ARG A 767 -0.71 -6.92 11.14
CA ARG A 767 -0.78 -6.20 12.43
C ARG A 767 -1.14 -4.71 12.32
N MET A 768 -0.92 -4.08 11.17
CA MET A 768 -1.31 -2.68 10.92
C MET A 768 -2.82 -2.49 10.66
N GLN A 769 -3.63 -3.54 10.78
CA GLN A 769 -5.09 -3.49 10.70
C GLN A 769 -5.74 -3.86 12.04
N ASP A 770 -4.94 -4.15 13.06
CA ASP A 770 -5.45 -4.52 14.39
C ASP A 770 -6.26 -3.39 15.02
N GLY A 771 -7.32 -3.76 15.72
CA GLY A 771 -8.18 -2.82 16.42
C GLY A 771 -9.29 -2.20 15.58
N GLU A 772 -9.49 -2.66 14.34
CA GLU A 772 -10.52 -2.17 13.41
C GLU A 772 -11.53 -3.29 13.05
N PRO A 773 -12.42 -3.67 13.97
CA PRO A 773 -13.34 -4.79 13.74
C PRO A 773 -14.32 -4.52 12.60
N SER A 774 -14.77 -3.27 12.44
CA SER A 774 -15.68 -2.89 11.34
C SER A 774 -15.01 -3.04 9.98
N LEU A 775 -13.74 -2.64 9.85
CA LEU A 775 -12.96 -2.84 8.63
C LEU A 775 -12.69 -4.33 8.38
N ALA A 776 -12.31 -5.08 9.42
CA ALA A 776 -12.07 -6.53 9.33
C ALA A 776 -13.30 -7.29 8.81
N GLY A 777 -14.51 -6.86 9.21
CA GLY A 777 -15.77 -7.42 8.72
C GLY A 777 -16.03 -7.21 7.22
N THR A 778 -15.28 -6.34 6.54
CA THR A 778 -15.36 -6.14 5.08
C THR A 778 -14.30 -6.94 4.30
N ALA A 779 -13.44 -7.71 4.99
CA ALA A 779 -12.42 -8.52 4.33
C ALA A 779 -13.05 -9.64 3.50
N ARG A 780 -12.42 -9.94 2.36
CA ARG A 780 -12.82 -11.08 1.52
C ARG A 780 -12.56 -12.39 2.27
N PRO A 781 -13.43 -13.41 2.10
CA PRO A 781 -13.24 -14.69 2.76
C PRO A 781 -11.95 -15.40 2.32
N VAL A 782 -11.35 -16.16 3.22
CA VAL A 782 -10.23 -17.04 2.91
C VAL A 782 -10.78 -18.32 2.25
N VAL A 783 -10.46 -18.52 0.97
CA VAL A 783 -10.94 -19.65 0.17
C VAL A 783 -9.78 -20.25 -0.63
N ALA A 784 -9.88 -21.54 -0.94
CA ALA A 784 -9.01 -22.19 -1.92
C ALA A 784 -9.67 -22.11 -3.31
N ARG A 785 -9.10 -21.30 -4.20
CA ARG A 785 -9.56 -21.21 -5.59
C ARG A 785 -8.89 -22.26 -6.44
N MET A 786 -9.67 -22.96 -7.26
CA MET A 786 -9.18 -23.97 -8.19
C MET A 786 -10.07 -24.07 -9.41
N SER A 787 -9.52 -24.64 -10.50
CA SER A 787 -10.32 -24.88 -11.71
C SER A 787 -11.31 -26.04 -11.49
N LEU A 788 -12.38 -26.07 -12.28
CA LEU A 788 -13.33 -27.17 -12.28
C LEU A 788 -12.65 -28.54 -12.50
N ALA A 789 -11.64 -28.59 -13.39
CA ALA A 789 -10.87 -29.80 -13.65
C ALA A 789 -10.04 -30.22 -12.41
N THR A 790 -9.40 -29.27 -11.74
CA THR A 790 -8.61 -29.49 -10.51
C THR A 790 -9.52 -29.97 -9.37
N ALA A 791 -10.68 -29.34 -9.18
CA ALA A 791 -11.65 -29.72 -8.17
C ALA A 791 -12.17 -31.17 -8.43
N ALA A 792 -12.56 -31.48 -9.66
CA ALA A 792 -13.01 -32.81 -10.04
C ALA A 792 -11.92 -33.89 -9.82
N GLN A 793 -10.66 -33.60 -10.17
CA GLN A 793 -9.52 -34.50 -9.94
C GLN A 793 -9.28 -34.75 -8.44
N ALA A 794 -9.46 -33.72 -7.59
CA ALA A 794 -9.37 -33.83 -6.14
C ALA A 794 -10.64 -34.43 -5.48
N GLY A 795 -11.71 -34.67 -6.26
CA GLY A 795 -12.99 -35.13 -5.77
C GLY A 795 -13.76 -34.09 -4.94
N LEU A 796 -13.59 -32.81 -5.23
CA LEU A 796 -14.18 -31.67 -4.55
C LEU A 796 -15.21 -30.96 -5.43
N ALA A 797 -16.17 -30.31 -4.80
CA ALA A 797 -17.15 -29.42 -5.43
C ALA A 797 -17.03 -28.00 -4.85
N ASP A 798 -17.67 -27.05 -5.51
CA ASP A 798 -17.77 -25.68 -5.03
C ASP A 798 -18.46 -25.64 -3.67
N GLY A 799 -17.88 -24.87 -2.72
CA GLY A 799 -18.35 -24.80 -1.33
C GLY A 799 -17.88 -25.93 -0.40
N ASP A 800 -17.31 -27.04 -0.92
CA ASP A 800 -16.70 -28.08 -0.09
C ASP A 800 -15.54 -27.51 0.74
N LYS A 801 -15.24 -28.14 1.89
CA LYS A 801 -14.01 -27.85 2.63
C LYS A 801 -12.86 -28.69 2.08
N VAL A 802 -11.69 -28.07 1.93
CA VAL A 802 -10.45 -28.73 1.54
C VAL A 802 -9.34 -28.43 2.53
N THR A 803 -8.57 -29.45 2.89
CA THR A 803 -7.28 -29.28 3.58
C THR A 803 -6.18 -29.23 2.55
N VAL A 804 -5.53 -28.08 2.46
CA VAL A 804 -4.31 -27.86 1.68
C VAL A 804 -3.14 -28.11 2.61
N ALA A 805 -2.20 -28.98 2.22
CA ALA A 805 -1.12 -29.42 3.10
C ALA A 805 0.23 -29.52 2.37
N THR A 806 1.29 -29.32 3.16
CA THR A 806 2.68 -29.63 2.86
C THR A 806 3.23 -30.61 3.90
N GLU A 807 4.51 -30.90 3.86
CA GLU A 807 5.20 -31.65 4.93
C GLU A 807 5.29 -30.84 6.25
N GLN A 808 5.23 -29.52 6.17
CA GLN A 808 5.44 -28.62 7.31
C GLN A 808 4.15 -28.23 8.03
N GLY A 809 3.00 -28.29 7.33
CA GLY A 809 1.72 -27.91 7.92
C GLY A 809 0.53 -27.99 6.97
N SER A 810 -0.62 -27.54 7.47
CA SER A 810 -1.85 -27.59 6.68
C SER A 810 -2.84 -26.51 7.07
N VAL A 811 -3.71 -26.14 6.12
CA VAL A 811 -4.82 -25.20 6.33
C VAL A 811 -6.09 -25.78 5.72
N THR A 812 -7.22 -25.64 6.43
CA THR A 812 -8.53 -26.11 5.95
C THR A 812 -9.43 -24.91 5.65
N VAL A 813 -9.87 -24.79 4.40
CA VAL A 813 -10.66 -23.65 3.89
C VAL A 813 -11.75 -24.12 2.93
N PRO A 814 -12.80 -23.31 2.67
CA PRO A 814 -13.77 -23.58 1.62
C PRO A 814 -13.14 -23.53 0.22
N VAL A 815 -13.68 -24.32 -0.70
CA VAL A 815 -13.35 -24.35 -2.12
C VAL A 815 -14.20 -23.33 -2.86
N GLU A 816 -13.58 -22.55 -3.72
CA GLU A 816 -14.24 -21.69 -4.71
C GLU A 816 -13.78 -22.14 -6.11
N VAL A 817 -14.72 -22.65 -6.93
CA VAL A 817 -14.42 -23.10 -8.28
C VAL A 817 -14.47 -21.92 -9.25
N VAL A 818 -13.32 -21.58 -9.85
CA VAL A 818 -13.19 -20.44 -10.76
C VAL A 818 -12.46 -20.84 -12.06
N PRO A 819 -12.66 -20.09 -13.15
CA PRO A 819 -11.83 -20.26 -14.36
C PRO A 819 -10.36 -19.92 -14.05
N MET A 820 -9.48 -20.93 -14.08
CA MET A 820 -8.05 -20.74 -13.85
C MET A 820 -7.23 -21.90 -14.46
N ALA A 821 -5.91 -21.76 -14.40
CA ALA A 821 -4.98 -22.80 -14.86
C ALA A 821 -5.22 -24.12 -14.12
N GLY A 822 -5.11 -25.25 -14.83
CA GLY A 822 -5.24 -26.58 -14.23
C GLY A 822 -4.06 -26.91 -13.33
N GLN A 823 -4.27 -27.84 -12.37
CA GLN A 823 -3.27 -28.27 -11.39
C GLN A 823 -2.69 -27.15 -10.51
N VAL A 824 -3.45 -26.07 -10.34
CA VAL A 824 -3.11 -24.93 -9.49
C VAL A 824 -4.17 -24.77 -8.42
N VAL A 825 -3.73 -24.44 -7.21
CA VAL A 825 -4.58 -24.00 -6.11
C VAL A 825 -4.13 -22.60 -5.70
N TRP A 826 -5.06 -21.65 -5.67
CA TRP A 826 -4.78 -20.32 -5.15
C TRP A 826 -5.27 -20.20 -3.71
N LEU A 827 -4.43 -19.64 -2.83
CA LEU A 827 -4.77 -19.22 -1.48
C LEU A 827 -4.32 -17.77 -1.27
N PRO A 828 -5.03 -16.94 -0.46
CA PRO A 828 -4.49 -15.65 -0.06
C PRO A 828 -3.25 -15.86 0.81
N ALA A 829 -2.21 -15.02 0.67
CA ALA A 829 -0.96 -15.14 1.43
C ALA A 829 -1.19 -14.95 2.95
N ALA A 830 -2.17 -14.13 3.30
CA ALA A 830 -2.63 -13.93 4.67
C ALA A 830 -4.14 -13.63 4.62
N GLY A 831 -4.86 -13.98 5.67
CA GLY A 831 -6.29 -13.77 5.69
C GLY A 831 -6.85 -13.82 7.10
N LEU A 832 -7.99 -13.16 7.31
CA LEU A 832 -8.73 -13.21 8.56
C LEU A 832 -9.62 -14.46 8.55
N THR A 833 -9.34 -15.40 9.44
CA THR A 833 -10.28 -16.48 9.76
C THR A 833 -10.85 -16.23 11.14
N PRO A 834 -12.17 -16.12 11.32
CA PRO A 834 -12.76 -15.98 12.64
C PRO A 834 -12.64 -17.28 13.42
N GLU A 835 -11.83 -17.32 14.49
CA GLU A 835 -12.19 -18.16 15.64
C GLU A 835 -13.18 -17.37 16.50
N PRO A 836 -14.33 -17.93 16.89
CA PRO A 836 -15.16 -17.30 17.90
C PRO A 836 -14.37 -17.23 19.20
N ARG A 837 -14.11 -16.02 19.71
CA ARG A 837 -13.69 -15.87 21.11
C ARG A 837 -14.82 -16.38 21.98
N ALA A 838 -14.49 -17.09 23.04
CA ALA A 838 -15.47 -17.55 24.02
C ALA A 838 -16.31 -16.39 24.63
N ASP A 839 -15.84 -15.16 24.50
CA ASP A 839 -16.45 -13.93 25.00
C ASP A 839 -17.36 -13.22 24.00
N ASP A 840 -17.44 -13.68 22.74
CA ASP A 840 -18.28 -13.07 21.67
C ASP A 840 -19.75 -13.53 21.71
N ALA A 841 -20.17 -14.27 22.75
CA ALA A 841 -21.55 -14.72 22.92
C ALA A 841 -22.57 -13.59 23.11
N ASP A 842 -22.13 -12.36 23.39
CA ASP A 842 -23.01 -11.19 23.62
C ASP A 842 -23.27 -10.33 22.37
N LEU A 843 -22.69 -10.65 21.21
CA LEU A 843 -23.00 -10.01 19.93
C LEU A 843 -24.00 -10.83 19.10
N ALA A 844 -25.10 -11.25 19.72
CA ALA A 844 -26.24 -11.87 19.05
C ALA A 844 -27.01 -10.85 18.20
N GLY A 845 -26.45 -10.54 17.02
CA GLY A 845 -26.99 -9.55 16.09
C GLY A 845 -26.14 -9.35 14.83
N ASP A 846 -25.08 -10.16 14.65
CA ASP A 846 -24.25 -10.08 13.45
C ASP A 846 -24.99 -10.64 12.23
N PRO A 847 -25.33 -9.81 11.22
CA PRO A 847 -26.06 -10.25 10.04
C PRO A 847 -25.21 -11.11 9.07
N TYR A 848 -23.92 -11.35 9.40
CA TYR A 848 -23.01 -12.14 8.57
C TYR A 848 -22.39 -13.29 9.39
N PRO A 849 -22.95 -14.51 9.34
CA PRO A 849 -22.35 -15.67 10.00
C PRO A 849 -20.97 -15.93 9.36
N GLY A 850 -19.92 -15.80 10.19
CA GLY A 850 -18.53 -15.82 9.77
C GLY A 850 -18.07 -17.12 9.10
N GLY A 851 -17.32 -16.98 8.02
CA GLY A 851 -16.44 -18.02 7.52
C GLY A 851 -15.23 -18.24 8.46
N PRO A 852 -14.42 -19.28 8.26
CA PRO A 852 -13.25 -19.59 9.11
C PRO A 852 -12.24 -18.44 9.12
N ARG A 853 -11.65 -18.11 10.29
CA ARG A 853 -10.62 -17.07 10.47
C ARG A 853 -9.29 -17.70 10.86
N LEU A 854 -8.18 -17.27 10.27
CA LEU A 854 -6.83 -17.58 10.74
C LEU A 854 -6.54 -16.80 12.04
N ARG A 855 -5.67 -17.33 12.90
CA ARG A 855 -5.24 -16.61 14.10
C ARG A 855 -4.68 -15.24 13.69
N ALA A 856 -4.96 -14.20 14.46
CA ALA A 856 -4.37 -12.88 14.25
C ALA A 856 -2.83 -13.02 14.20
N GLY A 857 -2.21 -12.54 13.10
CA GLY A 857 -0.76 -12.66 12.90
C GLY A 857 -0.28 -13.96 12.24
N SER A 858 -1.17 -14.90 11.84
CA SER A 858 -0.77 -16.08 11.07
C SER A 858 -0.90 -15.79 9.56
N THR A 859 0.11 -16.21 8.80
CA THR A 859 0.07 -16.20 7.33
C THR A 859 -0.08 -17.63 6.81
N ILE A 860 -0.63 -17.79 5.59
CA ILE A 860 -0.70 -19.11 4.93
C ILE A 860 0.72 -19.71 4.82
N ARG A 861 1.72 -18.85 4.59
CA ARG A 861 3.13 -19.26 4.57
C ARG A 861 3.60 -19.81 5.92
N ALA A 862 3.23 -19.18 7.03
CA ALA A 862 3.59 -19.67 8.36
C ALA A 862 2.90 -20.98 8.69
N GLU A 863 1.65 -21.18 8.25
CA GLU A 863 0.90 -22.42 8.45
C GLU A 863 1.39 -23.56 7.56
N LEU A 864 1.67 -23.31 6.28
CA LEU A 864 2.06 -24.31 5.28
C LEU A 864 3.59 -24.50 5.19
N GLY A 865 4.40 -23.52 5.62
CA GLY A 865 5.83 -23.47 5.30
C GLY A 865 6.11 -23.35 3.80
N ALA A 866 5.19 -22.79 3.03
CA ALA A 866 5.24 -22.78 1.57
C ALA A 866 4.76 -21.45 0.98
N GLY A 867 5.33 -21.04 -0.14
CA GLY A 867 5.00 -19.81 -0.87
C GLY A 867 4.59 -20.06 -2.31
N HIS A 868 4.59 -19.00 -3.10
CA HIS A 868 4.23 -19.03 -4.51
C HIS A 868 5.11 -20.02 -5.29
N GLY A 869 4.50 -20.88 -6.12
CA GLY A 869 5.19 -21.92 -6.88
C GLY A 869 5.51 -23.21 -6.12
N ALA A 870 5.24 -23.28 -4.82
CA ALA A 870 5.45 -24.49 -4.03
C ALA A 870 4.44 -25.61 -4.38
N MET A 871 4.84 -26.86 -4.12
CA MET A 871 3.95 -28.02 -4.26
C MET A 871 3.12 -28.22 -3.00
N VAL A 872 1.83 -28.46 -3.19
CA VAL A 872 0.86 -28.75 -2.12
C VAL A 872 0.01 -29.96 -2.47
N THR A 873 -0.54 -30.62 -1.43
CA THR A 873 -1.50 -31.71 -1.57
C THR A 873 -2.90 -31.27 -1.12
N LEU A 874 -3.93 -31.84 -1.71
CA LEU A 874 -5.32 -31.60 -1.37
C LEU A 874 -5.93 -32.84 -0.71
N ARG A 875 -6.64 -32.63 0.42
CA ARG A 875 -7.36 -33.71 1.13
C ARG A 875 -8.75 -33.19 1.53
N ARG A 876 -9.75 -34.08 1.52
CA ARG A 876 -10.99 -33.79 2.25
C ARG A 876 -10.68 -33.78 3.75
N PRO A 877 -11.21 -32.83 4.53
CA PRO A 877 -11.11 -32.89 5.99
C PRO A 877 -11.84 -34.15 6.49
N GLU A 878 -11.27 -34.77 7.50
CA GLU A 878 -11.87 -35.94 8.17
C GLU A 878 -13.16 -35.60 8.89
#